data_c617484f624abafa1f4e646872d3df7c
#
_entry.id   c617484f624abafa1f4e646872d3df7c
#
_cell.length_a   1.000
_cell.length_b   1.000
_cell.length_c   1.000
_cell.angle_alpha   90.00
_cell.angle_beta   90.00
_cell.angle_gamma   90.00
#
_symmetry.space_group_name_H-M   'P 1'
#
loop_
_entity.id
_entity.type
_entity.pdbx_description
1 polymer ?
#
loop_
_entity_poly.entity_id
_entity_poly.type
_entity_poly.pdbx_seq_one_letter_code
_entity_poly.pdbx_strand_id
1 'polypeptide(L)'
;MSDKNILHNFLLVLILSFTWQNIFAQKIVFGQITDGQTLQPLDGASVILENSNIGTISNHIGMFRMKLPSKSSRRIKVQYMGYKSRNIILNKKLCVNDSICCNVELQPKNNILSDVIVLGKSKAQRHREVPSAITIIDSQELKYKTATLNEILDNAAGIKVAQQGGLGNASRIIIQGMDGKRIGIFINGMPMGNSDEFQLSSIPIDMVDEVEIYKGIIPAWLGGDGLGGAVNIRLKDFKKNHLEMAFEAASYNTYIGSLQLKHYLGKTSTALHAGATMNYAKNNYSFSSPFELGRIIHRDHDAYTHGGFNVGISSQQWWFDQFDLTLSADYYRKEIQGGLMNVQNNIQHAFTRTRSASTSLSLEKSFLKGKLTAQFHSIVGFSLVNQVDTSHYCYDFIGNRFPSGSGRGEIGAVPNDSHDRHTTVRELLNLTYKIGNNQLVTWTTNYRYGCKMPKDELADSYSRLPTSGYPSRLHSIVSGLTHELKLYGGKFTNELGIKLFNHHSEVLPFAEAIMLQDKLKASTNRCTMAGWSEAMALHLLPNNALTLKASVQSTVRMPIAEELFGDGVLLLPSEKLRPERSFNINAGAIWLINAMRYPQVRIGINTFYMSAKDMIKLMYSSMNMAYDNIGKVRVMGIDMEMESKLNRWLDLQGNITWQDARDMRKEAVGGGENFHYRYRIPNMPYLFGNVGVRLHKDGLLSKSSSSAFASTFAFTKAFSYNWEASKHNTMLIPARYCWDVAVHHSFNKRFQLSFEIRNILNRENWAEFRYPMERRTFHLKMKYIINKI
;
A
#
# COMPACT_ATOMS: atom_id res chain seq x y z
N MET A 1 55.35 -77.21 5.78
CA MET A 1 53.99 -77.49 6.28
C MET A 1 53.72 -76.67 7.57
N SER A 2 53.66 -75.39 7.53
CA SER A 2 53.37 -74.59 8.80
C SER A 2 52.55 -73.31 8.64
N ASP A 3 52.37 -72.78 7.45
CA ASP A 3 51.79 -71.46 7.34
C ASP A 3 50.30 -71.40 6.98
N LYS A 4 49.69 -72.45 6.62
CA LYS A 4 48.28 -72.55 6.28
C LYS A 4 47.35 -72.64 7.51
N ASN A 5 47.81 -73.14 8.61
CA ASN A 5 47.01 -73.30 9.81
C ASN A 5 46.90 -72.00 10.66
N ILE A 6 47.89 -71.12 10.57
CA ILE A 6 47.85 -69.81 11.29
C ILE A 6 46.83 -68.85 10.67
N LEU A 7 46.74 -68.81 9.34
CA LEU A 7 45.81 -67.99 8.61
C LEU A 7 44.35 -68.45 8.83
N HIS A 8 44.10 -69.73 8.90
CA HIS A 8 42.77 -70.33 9.14
C HIS A 8 42.29 -70.06 10.57
N ASN A 9 43.15 -70.17 11.57
CA ASN A 9 42.79 -69.81 12.95
C ASN A 9 42.61 -68.29 13.15
N PHE A 10 43.34 -67.43 12.43
CA PHE A 10 43.20 -66.02 12.48
C PHE A 10 41.88 -65.56 11.83
N LEU A 11 41.46 -66.22 10.73
CA LEU A 11 40.19 -66.00 10.09
C LEU A 11 39.01 -66.42 10.96
N LEU A 12 39.15 -67.56 11.70
CA LEU A 12 38.13 -68.09 12.60
C LEU A 12 37.96 -67.21 13.85
N VAL A 13 38.99 -66.59 14.35
CA VAL A 13 38.98 -65.70 15.48
C VAL A 13 38.38 -64.34 15.02
N LEU A 14 38.64 -63.89 13.77
CA LEU A 14 38.06 -62.70 13.22
C LEU A 14 36.56 -62.86 12.96
N ILE A 15 36.10 -63.99 12.52
CA ILE A 15 34.69 -64.32 12.31
C ILE A 15 33.96 -64.46 13.65
N LEU A 16 34.58 -65.00 14.69
CA LEU A 16 33.99 -65.10 16.04
C LEU A 16 33.97 -63.77 16.77
N SER A 17 34.87 -62.80 16.45
CA SER A 17 34.82 -61.45 17.02
C SER A 17 33.74 -60.54 16.43
N PHE A 18 33.21 -60.90 15.25
CA PHE A 18 32.11 -60.17 14.62
C PHE A 18 30.70 -60.61 15.07
N THR A 19 30.58 -61.68 15.86
CA THR A 19 29.26 -62.22 16.28
C THR A 19 28.82 -61.76 17.66
N TRP A 20 29.52 -60.86 18.33
CA TRP A 20 29.09 -60.26 19.60
C TRP A 20 28.73 -58.75 19.48
N GLN A 21 28.07 -58.41 18.42
CA GLN A 21 27.28 -57.18 18.49
C GLN A 21 25.97 -57.54 19.17
N ASN A 22 25.83 -57.12 20.44
CA ASN A 22 24.56 -57.10 21.10
C ASN A 22 23.56 -56.24 20.26
N ILE A 23 22.67 -56.91 19.53
CA ILE A 23 21.52 -56.32 18.91
C ILE A 23 20.59 -55.89 20.05
N PHE A 24 20.84 -54.73 20.64
CA PHE A 24 19.85 -54.07 21.47
C PHE A 24 18.69 -53.67 20.56
N ALA A 25 17.58 -54.41 20.59
CA ALA A 25 16.37 -54.06 19.91
C ALA A 25 15.92 -52.64 20.37
N GLN A 26 16.17 -51.66 19.54
CA GLN A 26 15.74 -50.25 19.78
C GLN A 26 14.23 -50.20 19.58
N LYS A 27 13.48 -49.94 20.64
CA LYS A 27 12.03 -49.75 20.54
C LYS A 27 11.72 -48.47 19.79
N ILE A 28 10.76 -48.52 18.87
CA ILE A 28 10.28 -47.39 18.09
C ILE A 28 8.91 -47.01 18.59
N VAL A 29 8.67 -45.69 18.82
CA VAL A 29 7.34 -45.12 19.02
C VAL A 29 6.98 -44.41 17.74
N PHE A 30 5.79 -44.68 17.25
CA PHE A 30 5.19 -44.02 16.10
C PHE A 30 3.69 -43.81 16.32
N GLY A 31 3.11 -42.87 15.57
CA GLY A 31 1.68 -42.60 15.66
C GLY A 31 1.32 -41.37 14.88
N GLN A 32 0.06 -41.00 14.96
CA GLN A 32 -0.49 -39.79 14.30
C GLN A 32 -0.97 -38.80 15.36
N ILE A 33 -0.69 -37.52 15.12
CA ILE A 33 -1.16 -36.43 15.96
C ILE A 33 -2.24 -35.67 15.17
N THR A 34 -3.42 -35.57 15.79
CA THR A 34 -4.60 -34.95 15.20
C THR A 34 -5.19 -33.88 16.12
N ASP A 35 -5.91 -32.96 15.53
CA ASP A 35 -6.77 -32.01 16.24
C ASP A 35 -7.98 -32.73 16.86
N GLY A 36 -8.18 -32.59 18.13
CA GLY A 36 -9.28 -33.26 18.86
C GLY A 36 -10.70 -32.75 18.56
N GLN A 37 -10.86 -31.66 17.78
CA GLN A 37 -12.15 -31.15 17.34
C GLN A 37 -12.43 -31.42 15.87
N THR A 38 -11.38 -31.28 15.00
CA THR A 38 -11.53 -31.38 13.55
C THR A 38 -11.02 -32.71 13.00
N LEU A 39 -10.32 -33.50 13.81
CA LEU A 39 -9.61 -34.75 13.45
C LEU A 39 -8.59 -34.58 12.32
N GLN A 40 -8.22 -33.34 11.98
CA GLN A 40 -7.20 -33.07 10.98
C GLN A 40 -5.79 -33.34 11.52
N PRO A 41 -4.88 -33.86 10.69
CA PRO A 41 -3.50 -34.07 11.08
C PRO A 41 -2.79 -32.76 11.42
N LEU A 42 -1.99 -32.75 12.46
CA LEU A 42 -1.20 -31.60 12.90
C LEU A 42 0.24 -31.76 12.43
N ASP A 43 0.67 -30.93 11.49
CA ASP A 43 2.04 -30.88 10.95
C ASP A 43 2.95 -30.05 11.86
N GLY A 44 4.15 -30.58 12.17
CA GLY A 44 5.13 -29.86 12.99
C GLY A 44 4.86 -29.95 14.51
N ALA A 45 3.96 -30.80 14.97
CA ALA A 45 3.77 -31.05 16.40
C ALA A 45 5.01 -31.72 17.02
N SER A 46 5.50 -31.18 18.12
CA SER A 46 6.70 -31.67 18.80
C SER A 46 6.36 -32.80 19.75
N VAL A 47 7.11 -33.90 19.64
CA VAL A 47 7.05 -35.07 20.52
C VAL A 47 8.41 -35.22 21.22
N ILE A 48 8.43 -35.03 22.52
CA ILE A 48 9.67 -35.01 23.33
C ILE A 48 9.56 -36.12 24.40
N LEU A 49 10.64 -36.90 24.56
CA LEU A 49 10.76 -37.85 25.64
C LEU A 49 11.08 -37.13 26.95
N GLU A 50 10.25 -37.32 27.97
CA GLU A 50 10.39 -36.63 29.25
C GLU A 50 11.76 -36.91 29.91
N ASN A 51 12.40 -35.87 30.40
CA ASN A 51 13.74 -35.88 31.00
C ASN A 51 14.86 -36.30 30.03
N SER A 52 14.73 -36.02 28.74
CA SER A 52 15.77 -36.27 27.75
C SER A 52 15.74 -35.20 26.63
N ASN A 53 16.85 -35.13 25.89
CA ASN A 53 16.93 -34.27 24.70
C ASN A 53 16.49 -35.00 23.41
N ILE A 54 15.79 -36.16 23.57
CA ILE A 54 15.31 -36.92 22.43
C ILE A 54 13.89 -36.50 22.08
N GLY A 55 13.71 -36.08 20.84
CA GLY A 55 12.41 -35.65 20.33
C GLY A 55 12.33 -35.82 18.81
N THR A 56 11.11 -35.67 18.29
CA THR A 56 10.81 -35.66 16.87
C THR A 56 9.65 -34.70 16.62
N ILE A 57 9.38 -34.39 15.37
CA ILE A 57 8.21 -33.62 14.96
C ILE A 57 7.32 -34.44 14.02
N SER A 58 6.03 -34.16 14.01
CA SER A 58 5.10 -34.77 13.07
C SER A 58 5.29 -34.18 11.67
N ASN A 59 5.01 -34.97 10.64
CA ASN A 59 5.04 -34.56 9.25
C ASN A 59 3.64 -34.02 8.81
N HIS A 60 3.52 -33.62 7.54
CA HIS A 60 2.32 -33.03 6.93
C HIS A 60 1.03 -33.87 7.04
N ILE A 61 1.15 -35.18 7.25
CA ILE A 61 0.03 -36.08 7.54
C ILE A 61 -0.11 -36.37 9.04
N GLY A 62 0.56 -35.59 9.91
CA GLY A 62 0.51 -35.76 11.36
C GLY A 62 1.32 -36.92 11.91
N MET A 63 2.00 -37.70 11.09
CA MET A 63 2.73 -38.92 11.53
C MET A 63 4.07 -38.55 12.15
N PHE A 64 4.38 -39.17 13.27
CA PHE A 64 5.69 -39.07 13.91
C PHE A 64 6.31 -40.45 14.13
N ARG A 65 7.66 -40.50 14.18
CA ARG A 65 8.42 -41.69 14.50
C ARG A 65 9.65 -41.30 15.30
N MET A 66 9.83 -41.97 16.46
CA MET A 66 10.94 -41.70 17.38
C MET A 66 11.57 -43.01 17.89
N LYS A 67 12.91 -43.10 17.98
CA LYS A 67 13.63 -44.22 18.57
C LYS A 67 13.76 -44.01 20.07
N LEU A 68 13.42 -45.02 20.88
CA LEU A 68 13.56 -44.98 22.31
C LEU A 68 14.83 -45.71 22.76
N PRO A 69 15.67 -45.13 23.60
CA PRO A 69 16.77 -45.84 24.27
C PRO A 69 16.23 -46.87 25.24
N SER A 70 16.96 -47.98 25.40
CA SER A 70 16.53 -49.15 26.20
C SER A 70 16.29 -48.86 27.69
N LYS A 71 16.87 -47.80 28.25
CA LYS A 71 16.74 -47.37 29.67
C LYS A 71 16.07 -45.98 29.82
N SER A 72 15.23 -45.58 28.89
CA SER A 72 14.64 -44.25 28.92
C SER A 72 13.29 -44.18 29.67
N SER A 73 12.86 -42.98 30.04
CA SER A 73 11.53 -42.68 30.55
C SER A 73 10.47 -43.22 29.60
N ARG A 74 9.36 -43.75 30.13
CA ARG A 74 8.21 -44.22 29.36
C ARG A 74 7.16 -43.14 29.16
N ARG A 75 7.50 -41.83 29.33
CA ARG A 75 6.60 -40.71 29.16
C ARG A 75 7.06 -39.84 28.01
N ILE A 76 6.14 -39.54 27.11
CA ILE A 76 6.34 -38.56 26.04
C ILE A 76 5.42 -37.36 26.26
N LYS A 77 5.93 -36.19 25.96
CA LYS A 77 5.19 -34.93 25.96
C LYS A 77 4.96 -34.51 24.54
N VAL A 78 3.70 -34.34 24.16
CA VAL A 78 3.33 -33.87 22.82
C VAL A 78 2.83 -32.42 22.95
N GLN A 79 3.39 -31.54 22.11
CA GLN A 79 3.08 -30.09 22.14
C GLN A 79 2.88 -29.59 20.73
N TYR A 80 1.89 -28.69 20.56
CA TYR A 80 1.68 -27.95 19.32
C TYR A 80 1.18 -26.56 19.64
N MET A 81 1.59 -25.57 18.84
CA MET A 81 1.22 -24.18 19.07
C MET A 81 -0.33 -24.02 18.96
N GLY A 82 -0.93 -23.44 19.97
CA GLY A 82 -2.40 -23.30 20.02
C GLY A 82 -3.17 -24.48 20.64
N TYR A 83 -2.47 -25.52 21.12
CA TYR A 83 -3.07 -26.71 21.71
C TYR A 83 -2.62 -26.96 23.16
N LYS A 84 -3.42 -27.63 23.95
CA LYS A 84 -3.04 -28.12 25.28
C LYS A 84 -2.00 -29.23 25.12
N SER A 85 -0.84 -29.09 25.77
CA SER A 85 0.16 -30.15 25.78
C SER A 85 -0.38 -31.40 26.45
N ARG A 86 -0.03 -32.59 25.92
CA ARG A 86 -0.48 -33.87 26.44
C ARG A 86 0.71 -34.72 26.81
N ASN A 87 0.73 -35.23 28.08
CA ASN A 87 1.71 -36.19 28.55
C ASN A 87 1.11 -37.57 28.42
N ILE A 88 1.86 -38.51 27.82
CA ILE A 88 1.38 -39.85 27.51
C ILE A 88 2.36 -40.86 28.09
N ILE A 89 1.84 -41.84 28.81
CA ILE A 89 2.59 -42.96 29.37
C ILE A 89 2.55 -44.11 28.36
N LEU A 90 3.73 -44.51 27.86
CA LEU A 90 3.86 -45.59 26.89
C LEU A 90 3.71 -46.95 27.57
N ASN A 91 2.54 -47.57 27.49
CA ASN A 91 2.20 -48.87 28.09
C ASN A 91 2.53 -50.02 27.16
N LYS A 92 2.97 -51.16 27.75
CA LYS A 92 3.27 -52.40 27.02
C LYS A 92 2.08 -52.99 26.22
N LYS A 93 0.84 -52.61 26.53
CA LYS A 93 -0.36 -53.10 25.82
C LYS A 93 -0.50 -52.50 24.38
N LEU A 94 0.32 -51.53 24.01
CA LEU A 94 0.31 -50.87 22.70
C LEU A 94 1.45 -51.37 21.79
N CYS A 95 2.15 -52.44 22.13
CA CYS A 95 3.30 -52.94 21.36
C CYS A 95 2.80 -53.90 20.25
N VAL A 96 3.14 -53.56 19.00
CA VAL A 96 3.00 -54.42 17.83
C VAL A 96 4.43 -54.57 17.26
N ASN A 97 4.96 -55.82 17.25
CA ASN A 97 6.31 -56.14 16.72
C ASN A 97 7.44 -55.20 17.21
N ASP A 98 7.68 -55.13 18.52
CA ASP A 98 8.67 -54.28 19.19
C ASP A 98 8.52 -52.76 18.96
N SER A 99 7.42 -52.29 18.35
CA SER A 99 7.09 -50.91 18.15
C SER A 99 5.82 -50.51 18.93
N ILE A 100 5.79 -49.29 19.48
CA ILE A 100 4.68 -48.77 20.24
C ILE A 100 3.89 -47.81 19.33
N CYS A 101 2.64 -48.15 19.01
CA CYS A 101 1.74 -47.27 18.29
C CYS A 101 1.05 -46.31 19.29
N CYS A 102 1.11 -44.99 19.06
CA CYS A 102 0.58 -43.98 19.95
C CYS A 102 -0.07 -42.83 19.15
N ASN A 103 -1.37 -42.95 18.88
CA ASN A 103 -2.12 -41.85 18.27
C ASN A 103 -2.51 -40.83 19.34
N VAL A 104 -2.39 -39.54 19.00
CA VAL A 104 -2.54 -38.45 19.95
C VAL A 104 -3.48 -37.41 19.40
N GLU A 105 -4.60 -37.20 20.10
CA GLU A 105 -5.46 -36.07 19.83
C GLU A 105 -5.10 -34.92 20.75
N LEU A 106 -4.77 -33.75 20.19
CA LEU A 106 -4.53 -32.54 20.95
C LEU A 106 -5.76 -31.68 20.96
N GLN A 107 -6.19 -31.29 22.14
CA GLN A 107 -7.32 -30.35 22.29
C GLN A 107 -6.86 -28.93 22.04
N PRO A 108 -7.54 -28.19 21.16
CA PRO A 108 -7.29 -26.76 21.02
C PRO A 108 -7.37 -26.06 22.37
N LYS A 109 -6.43 -25.21 22.63
CA LYS A 109 -6.41 -24.44 23.86
C LYS A 109 -7.46 -23.33 23.74
N ASN A 110 -8.73 -23.62 24.13
CA ASN A 110 -9.74 -22.59 24.30
C ASN A 110 -9.37 -21.71 25.52
N ASN A 111 -8.33 -20.97 25.39
CA ASN A 111 -8.07 -19.88 26.32
C ASN A 111 -8.81 -18.67 25.80
N ILE A 112 -9.82 -18.25 26.54
CA ILE A 112 -9.95 -16.84 26.92
C ILE A 112 -8.58 -16.52 27.53
N LEU A 113 -7.71 -15.94 26.72
CA LEU A 113 -6.36 -15.61 27.13
C LEU A 113 -6.44 -14.54 28.21
N SER A 114 -6.29 -14.94 29.46
CA SER A 114 -5.57 -14.09 30.40
C SER A 114 -4.14 -14.07 29.86
N ASP A 115 -3.84 -13.01 29.08
CA ASP A 115 -2.55 -12.53 28.66
C ASP A 115 -1.34 -13.46 28.82
N VAL A 116 -1.17 -14.37 27.87
CA VAL A 116 0.16 -14.78 27.48
C VAL A 116 0.63 -13.71 26.50
N ILE A 117 1.44 -12.78 26.96
CA ILE A 117 2.24 -11.87 26.13
C ILE A 117 3.05 -12.80 25.22
N VAL A 118 2.65 -12.90 23.96
CA VAL A 118 3.44 -13.58 22.93
C VAL A 118 4.72 -12.77 22.81
N LEU A 119 5.83 -13.32 23.29
CA LEU A 119 7.17 -12.73 23.29
C LEU A 119 7.78 -12.65 21.89
N GLY A 120 6.98 -12.40 20.86
CA GLY A 120 7.40 -12.24 19.47
C GLY A 120 7.09 -10.85 18.95
N LYS A 121 8.03 -10.23 18.24
CA LYS A 121 7.79 -9.01 17.51
C LYS A 121 6.67 -9.20 16.51
N SER A 122 5.70 -8.26 16.45
CA SER A 122 4.65 -8.27 15.44
C SER A 122 5.26 -8.16 14.03
N LYS A 123 4.50 -8.56 12.99
CA LYS A 123 4.90 -8.41 11.59
C LYS A 123 5.24 -6.94 11.29
N ALA A 124 4.37 -6.01 11.71
CA ALA A 124 4.58 -4.59 11.58
C ALA A 124 5.86 -4.10 12.29
N GLN A 125 6.15 -4.61 13.50
CA GLN A 125 7.38 -4.24 14.21
C GLN A 125 8.64 -4.72 13.46
N ARG A 126 8.62 -5.94 12.89
CA ARG A 126 9.73 -6.45 12.07
C ARG A 126 9.94 -5.62 10.81
N HIS A 127 8.86 -5.20 10.14
CA HIS A 127 8.93 -4.32 8.98
C HIS A 127 9.44 -2.92 9.33
N ARG A 128 9.14 -2.41 10.53
CA ARG A 128 9.69 -1.13 11.01
C ARG A 128 11.19 -1.16 11.30
N GLU A 129 11.81 -2.33 11.42
CA GLU A 129 13.25 -2.50 11.67
C GLU A 129 14.11 -2.47 10.40
N VAL A 130 13.53 -2.44 9.19
CA VAL A 130 14.28 -2.28 7.94
C VAL A 130 15.04 -0.95 7.90
N PRO A 131 16.14 -0.85 7.15
CA PRO A 131 16.96 0.36 7.11
C PRO A 131 16.23 1.62 6.63
N SER A 132 15.27 1.48 5.75
CA SER A 132 14.47 2.59 5.22
C SER A 132 13.62 3.26 6.31
N ALA A 133 13.36 4.57 6.18
CA ALA A 133 12.37 5.27 6.99
C ALA A 133 10.96 4.83 6.55
N ILE A 134 10.26 4.10 7.40
CA ILE A 134 8.95 3.54 7.09
C ILE A 134 7.95 3.77 8.23
N THR A 135 6.73 4.16 7.88
CA THR A 135 5.55 4.13 8.76
C THR A 135 4.63 3.01 8.30
N ILE A 136 4.13 2.20 9.22
CA ILE A 136 3.24 1.08 8.93
C ILE A 136 1.95 1.26 9.71
N ILE A 137 0.84 1.19 8.98
CA ILE A 137 -0.52 1.15 9.51
C ILE A 137 -1.03 -0.26 9.33
N ASP A 138 -1.21 -0.98 10.41
CA ASP A 138 -1.59 -2.40 10.37
C ASP A 138 -3.10 -2.61 10.47
N SER A 139 -3.54 -3.85 10.24
CA SER A 139 -4.94 -4.23 10.28
C SER A 139 -5.63 -4.00 11.63
N GLN A 140 -4.86 -3.91 12.73
CA GLN A 140 -5.42 -3.61 14.06
C GLN A 140 -5.85 -2.14 14.17
N GLU A 141 -5.09 -1.25 13.53
CA GLU A 141 -5.43 0.17 13.45
C GLU A 141 -6.59 0.42 12.49
N LEU A 142 -6.65 -0.34 11.39
CA LEU A 142 -7.69 -0.25 10.37
C LEU A 142 -9.03 -0.80 10.82
N LYS A 143 -9.02 -1.80 11.71
CA LYS A 143 -10.20 -2.59 12.10
C LYS A 143 -11.36 -1.76 12.65
N TYR A 144 -11.07 -0.65 13.31
CA TYR A 144 -12.06 0.14 14.05
C TYR A 144 -12.46 1.44 13.32
N LYS A 145 -12.02 1.63 12.07
CA LYS A 145 -12.27 2.85 11.30
C LYS A 145 -13.28 2.63 10.19
N THR A 146 -14.13 3.62 9.96
CA THR A 146 -14.99 3.72 8.76
C THR A 146 -14.33 4.54 7.67
N ALA A 147 -13.16 5.13 7.94
CA ALA A 147 -12.43 6.04 7.09
C ALA A 147 -12.08 5.47 5.71
N THR A 148 -11.99 6.31 4.72
CA THR A 148 -11.40 6.00 3.42
C THR A 148 -9.88 5.84 3.54
N LEU A 149 -9.25 5.22 2.56
CA LEU A 149 -7.79 5.08 2.54
C LEU A 149 -7.08 6.44 2.54
N ASN A 150 -7.62 7.45 1.85
CA ASN A 150 -7.10 8.81 1.85
C ASN A 150 -7.07 9.43 3.25
N GLU A 151 -8.13 9.27 4.03
CA GLU A 151 -8.22 9.79 5.40
C GLU A 151 -7.27 9.08 6.35
N ILE A 152 -7.06 7.79 6.14
CA ILE A 152 -6.08 7.01 6.90
C ILE A 152 -4.67 7.50 6.63
N LEU A 153 -4.33 7.71 5.36
CA LEU A 153 -3.05 8.28 4.96
C LEU A 153 -2.87 9.70 5.52
N ASP A 154 -3.92 10.54 5.50
CA ASP A 154 -3.87 11.91 6.02
C ASP A 154 -3.58 11.98 7.52
N ASN A 155 -3.86 10.89 8.25
CA ASN A 155 -3.58 10.77 9.68
C ASN A 155 -2.25 10.05 10.00
N ALA A 156 -1.49 9.65 8.99
CA ALA A 156 -0.19 9.00 9.19
C ALA A 156 0.95 10.01 9.36
N ALA A 157 2.01 9.62 10.08
CA ALA A 157 3.16 10.48 10.32
C ALA A 157 3.94 10.77 9.03
N GLY A 158 4.26 12.03 8.75
CA GLY A 158 5.07 12.46 7.61
C GLY A 158 4.33 12.49 6.28
N ILE A 159 3.00 12.30 6.29
CA ILE A 159 2.18 12.30 5.08
C ILE A 159 1.00 13.26 5.24
N LYS A 160 0.62 13.89 4.14
CA LYS A 160 -0.57 14.73 4.05
C LYS A 160 -1.33 14.41 2.78
N VAL A 161 -2.65 14.39 2.86
CA VAL A 161 -3.52 14.21 1.69
C VAL A 161 -4.35 15.47 1.50
N ALA A 162 -4.16 16.13 0.36
CA ALA A 162 -4.98 17.26 -0.07
C ALA A 162 -6.06 16.74 -1.03
N GLN A 163 -7.33 16.85 -0.65
CA GLN A 163 -8.48 16.35 -1.39
C GLN A 163 -9.37 17.49 -1.84
N GLN A 164 -9.87 17.43 -3.07
CA GLN A 164 -10.71 18.47 -3.70
C GLN A 164 -12.21 18.27 -3.43
N GLY A 165 -12.58 17.90 -2.21
CA GLY A 165 -13.98 17.69 -1.84
C GLY A 165 -14.25 16.26 -1.35
N GLY A 166 -15.49 15.77 -1.56
CA GLY A 166 -15.93 14.46 -1.10
C GLY A 166 -15.37 13.27 -1.87
N LEU A 167 -15.96 12.10 -1.66
CA LEU A 167 -15.53 10.83 -2.25
C LEU A 167 -15.46 10.91 -3.79
N GLY A 168 -14.40 10.35 -4.38
CA GLY A 168 -14.20 10.29 -5.84
C GLY A 168 -13.61 11.58 -6.44
N ASN A 169 -13.36 12.63 -5.66
CA ASN A 169 -12.64 13.80 -6.10
C ASN A 169 -11.13 13.58 -6.09
N ALA A 170 -10.40 14.36 -6.88
CA ALA A 170 -8.96 14.30 -6.96
C ALA A 170 -8.31 14.46 -5.59
N SER A 171 -7.31 13.66 -5.32
CA SER A 171 -6.51 13.74 -4.12
C SER A 171 -5.02 13.79 -4.45
N ARG A 172 -4.27 14.53 -3.68
CA ARG A 172 -2.84 14.72 -3.84
C ARG A 172 -2.13 14.29 -2.56
N ILE A 173 -1.35 13.22 -2.65
CA ILE A 173 -0.54 12.73 -1.53
C ILE A 173 0.75 13.53 -1.48
N ILE A 174 1.14 13.95 -0.29
CA ILE A 174 2.34 14.73 0.00
C ILE A 174 3.16 13.96 1.02
N ILE A 175 4.38 13.59 0.66
CA ILE A 175 5.37 12.96 1.54
C ILE A 175 6.67 13.75 1.46
N GLN A 176 7.20 14.20 2.61
CA GLN A 176 8.45 14.95 2.68
C GLN A 176 8.50 16.14 1.69
N GLY A 177 7.40 16.90 1.58
CA GLY A 177 7.30 18.06 0.71
C GLY A 177 7.32 17.77 -0.79
N MET A 178 7.22 16.52 -1.19
CA MET A 178 6.98 16.08 -2.56
C MET A 178 5.55 15.59 -2.71
N ASP A 179 4.95 15.86 -3.84
CA ASP A 179 3.53 15.65 -4.05
C ASP A 179 3.18 14.87 -5.32
N GLY A 180 1.97 14.32 -5.33
CA GLY A 180 1.31 13.73 -6.48
C GLY A 180 2.19 12.68 -7.17
N LYS A 181 2.53 12.96 -8.42
CA LYS A 181 3.27 12.06 -9.34
C LYS A 181 4.68 11.70 -8.89
N ARG A 182 5.21 12.34 -7.84
CA ARG A 182 6.53 12.06 -7.23
C ARG A 182 6.47 11.04 -6.13
N ILE A 183 5.26 10.59 -5.77
CA ILE A 183 5.02 9.54 -4.79
C ILE A 183 4.64 8.27 -5.54
N GLY A 184 5.40 7.19 -5.32
CA GLY A 184 5.06 5.88 -5.86
C GLY A 184 3.87 5.28 -5.14
N ILE A 185 2.84 4.86 -5.86
CA ILE A 185 1.69 4.14 -5.30
C ILE A 185 1.74 2.69 -5.77
N PHE A 186 1.61 1.76 -4.83
CA PHE A 186 1.70 0.33 -5.08
C PHE A 186 0.53 -0.41 -4.42
N ILE A 187 0.07 -1.47 -5.07
CA ILE A 187 -0.84 -2.46 -4.47
C ILE A 187 -0.13 -3.82 -4.53
N ASN A 188 0.05 -4.46 -3.38
CA ASN A 188 0.79 -5.72 -3.25
C ASN A 188 2.18 -5.69 -3.93
N GLY A 189 2.86 -4.54 -3.90
CA GLY A 189 4.16 -4.33 -4.54
C GLY A 189 4.13 -3.98 -6.03
N MET A 190 2.96 -4.03 -6.68
CA MET A 190 2.79 -3.63 -8.07
C MET A 190 2.52 -2.13 -8.19
N PRO A 191 3.27 -1.40 -9.01
CA PRO A 191 3.05 0.03 -9.18
C PRO A 191 1.70 0.31 -9.85
N MET A 192 0.93 1.23 -9.27
CA MET A 192 -0.27 1.77 -9.87
C MET A 192 0.10 2.75 -10.99
N GLY A 193 -0.73 2.86 -12.00
CA GLY A 193 -0.56 3.89 -13.04
C GLY A 193 -1.05 5.25 -12.54
N ASN A 194 -0.72 6.28 -13.28
CA ASN A 194 -0.94 7.65 -12.83
C ASN A 194 -2.40 8.15 -12.99
N SER A 195 -3.20 7.46 -13.78
CA SER A 195 -4.66 7.63 -13.82
C SER A 195 -5.37 7.04 -12.60
N ASP A 196 -4.61 6.47 -11.68
CA ASP A 196 -5.11 5.66 -10.57
C ASP A 196 -5.25 6.48 -9.26
N GLU A 197 -4.98 7.80 -9.28
CA GLU A 197 -5.18 8.67 -8.11
C GLU A 197 -6.63 8.61 -7.60
N PHE A 198 -7.59 8.44 -8.50
CA PHE A 198 -8.99 8.22 -8.15
C PHE A 198 -9.25 6.82 -7.55
N GLN A 199 -8.43 5.84 -7.85
CA GLN A 199 -8.63 4.46 -7.40
C GLN A 199 -8.32 4.27 -5.91
N LEU A 200 -7.44 5.08 -5.31
CA LEU A 200 -7.17 5.02 -3.87
C LEU A 200 -8.43 5.20 -3.03
N SER A 201 -9.26 6.17 -3.39
CA SER A 201 -10.54 6.41 -2.70
C SER A 201 -11.58 5.32 -2.95
N SER A 202 -11.41 4.52 -4.02
CA SER A 202 -12.32 3.43 -4.37
C SER A 202 -11.97 2.10 -3.68
N ILE A 203 -10.77 1.97 -3.11
CA ILE A 203 -10.35 0.76 -2.38
C ILE A 203 -10.99 0.77 -0.98
N PRO A 204 -11.95 -0.13 -0.70
CA PRO A 204 -12.53 -0.22 0.63
C PRO A 204 -11.47 -0.64 1.64
N ILE A 205 -11.43 0.06 2.78
CA ILE A 205 -10.46 -0.24 3.84
C ILE A 205 -10.55 -1.67 4.36
N ASP A 206 -11.73 -2.27 4.24
CA ASP A 206 -11.97 -3.66 4.62
C ASP A 206 -11.17 -4.67 3.80
N MET A 207 -10.72 -4.30 2.61
CA MET A 207 -9.85 -5.13 1.76
C MET A 207 -8.37 -5.01 2.12
N VAL A 208 -8.00 -4.02 2.94
CA VAL A 208 -6.60 -3.70 3.27
C VAL A 208 -6.14 -4.47 4.50
N ASP A 209 -4.97 -5.12 4.41
CA ASP A 209 -4.27 -5.77 5.52
C ASP A 209 -3.31 -4.80 6.22
N GLU A 210 -2.49 -4.12 5.44
CA GLU A 210 -1.54 -3.15 5.96
C GLU A 210 -1.21 -2.09 4.90
N VAL A 211 -0.82 -0.89 5.36
CA VAL A 211 -0.31 0.18 4.51
C VAL A 211 1.11 0.50 4.94
N GLU A 212 2.04 0.38 4.00
CA GLU A 212 3.46 0.68 4.18
C GLU A 212 3.78 2.02 3.52
N ILE A 213 4.27 2.99 4.29
CA ILE A 213 4.63 4.33 3.81
C ILE A 213 6.14 4.47 3.89
N TYR A 214 6.81 4.38 2.74
CA TYR A 214 8.25 4.57 2.60
C TYR A 214 8.55 6.05 2.42
N LYS A 215 9.37 6.62 3.28
CA LYS A 215 9.70 8.05 3.31
C LYS A 215 11.09 8.26 2.71
N GLY A 216 11.15 9.04 1.62
CA GLY A 216 12.39 9.37 0.91
C GLY A 216 12.90 8.24 0.01
N ILE A 217 13.31 7.11 0.57
CA ILE A 217 13.85 5.99 -0.22
C ILE A 217 12.77 4.97 -0.55
N ILE A 218 12.64 4.66 -1.83
CA ILE A 218 11.81 3.54 -2.32
C ILE A 218 12.72 2.31 -2.44
N PRO A 219 12.44 1.22 -1.69
CA PRO A 219 13.19 -0.01 -1.81
C PRO A 219 13.26 -0.50 -3.25
N ALA A 220 14.40 -1.07 -3.64
CA ALA A 220 14.59 -1.48 -5.03
C ALA A 220 13.63 -2.58 -5.47
N TRP A 221 13.20 -3.45 -4.53
CA TRP A 221 12.26 -4.53 -4.83
C TRP A 221 10.85 -4.04 -5.24
N LEU A 222 10.48 -2.78 -4.93
CA LEU A 222 9.27 -2.16 -5.44
C LEU A 222 9.41 -1.67 -6.89
N GLY A 223 10.66 -1.51 -7.40
CA GLY A 223 10.91 -1.10 -8.78
C GLY A 223 10.34 0.28 -9.16
N GLY A 224 10.14 1.16 -8.19
CA GLY A 224 9.55 2.48 -8.42
C GLY A 224 10.56 3.58 -8.75
N ASP A 225 10.07 4.68 -9.32
CA ASP A 225 10.79 5.87 -9.74
C ASP A 225 10.34 7.17 -9.03
N GLY A 226 9.67 7.07 -7.88
CA GLY A 226 9.27 8.24 -7.08
C GLY A 226 10.45 8.95 -6.42
N LEU A 227 10.31 10.27 -6.18
CA LEU A 227 11.32 11.12 -5.54
C LEU A 227 11.10 11.27 -4.03
N GLY A 228 9.84 11.40 -3.59
CA GLY A 228 9.49 11.70 -2.20
C GLY A 228 9.24 10.46 -1.34
N GLY A 229 9.08 9.30 -1.95
CA GLY A 229 8.77 8.06 -1.27
C GLY A 229 7.68 7.25 -1.96
N ALA A 230 7.10 6.29 -1.23
CA ALA A 230 6.08 5.39 -1.77
C ALA A 230 5.05 5.00 -0.71
N VAL A 231 3.85 4.69 -1.17
CA VAL A 231 2.79 4.04 -0.39
C VAL A 231 2.51 2.67 -1.02
N ASN A 232 2.69 1.59 -0.26
CA ASN A 232 2.37 0.25 -0.68
C ASN A 232 1.18 -0.28 0.13
N ILE A 233 0.09 -0.58 -0.53
CA ILE A 233 -1.15 -1.08 0.05
C ILE A 233 -1.15 -2.59 -0.10
N ARG A 234 -1.11 -3.29 1.02
CA ARG A 234 -1.23 -4.74 1.03
C ARG A 234 -2.69 -5.12 1.24
N LEU A 235 -3.23 -5.87 0.30
CA LEU A 235 -4.58 -6.42 0.40
C LEU A 235 -4.57 -7.69 1.25
N LYS A 236 -5.70 -7.99 1.89
CA LYS A 236 -5.88 -9.20 2.68
C LYS A 236 -5.77 -10.44 1.82
N ASP A 237 -5.01 -11.42 2.30
CA ASP A 237 -4.97 -12.77 1.74
C ASP A 237 -5.47 -13.78 2.78
N PHE A 238 -6.60 -14.39 2.51
CA PHE A 238 -7.22 -15.35 3.41
C PHE A 238 -6.66 -16.75 3.20
N LYS A 239 -6.16 -17.36 4.27
CA LYS A 239 -5.59 -18.73 4.26
C LYS A 239 -6.61 -19.83 4.44
N LYS A 240 -7.91 -19.50 4.59
CA LYS A 240 -9.03 -20.42 4.78
C LYS A 240 -10.24 -19.91 4.02
N ASN A 241 -11.25 -20.77 3.89
CA ASN A 241 -12.56 -20.35 3.39
C ASN A 241 -13.05 -19.11 4.16
N HIS A 242 -13.40 -18.09 3.42
CA HIS A 242 -13.70 -16.79 3.98
C HIS A 242 -14.75 -16.06 3.13
N LEU A 243 -15.74 -15.50 3.78
CA LEU A 243 -16.64 -14.52 3.19
C LEU A 243 -16.69 -13.31 4.12
N GLU A 244 -16.42 -12.16 3.56
CA GLU A 244 -16.52 -10.88 4.25
C GLU A 244 -17.38 -9.94 3.41
N MET A 245 -18.42 -9.38 4.04
CA MET A 245 -19.29 -8.38 3.45
C MET A 245 -19.27 -7.14 4.33
N ALA A 246 -19.07 -5.96 3.75
CA ALA A 246 -19.18 -4.71 4.46
C ALA A 246 -20.08 -3.76 3.67
N PHE A 247 -20.88 -2.98 4.39
CA PHE A 247 -21.70 -1.93 3.84
C PHE A 247 -21.66 -0.72 4.76
N GLU A 248 -21.44 0.43 4.20
CA GLU A 248 -21.40 1.73 4.88
C GLU A 248 -22.38 2.70 4.22
N ALA A 249 -23.18 3.37 5.05
CA ALA A 249 -24.01 4.50 4.65
C ALA A 249 -23.53 5.75 5.38
N ALA A 250 -23.35 6.85 4.65
CA ALA A 250 -22.86 8.08 5.23
C ALA A 250 -23.64 9.30 4.72
N SER A 251 -23.40 10.46 5.33
CA SER A 251 -23.96 11.74 4.94
C SER A 251 -23.75 12.03 3.46
N TYR A 252 -24.56 12.93 2.91
CA TYR A 252 -24.51 13.37 1.51
C TYR A 252 -24.73 12.23 0.49
N ASN A 253 -25.60 11.28 0.86
CA ASN A 253 -25.94 10.10 0.05
C ASN A 253 -24.69 9.31 -0.36
N THR A 254 -23.82 9.02 0.60
CA THR A 254 -22.61 8.22 0.39
C THR A 254 -22.88 6.79 0.81
N TYR A 255 -22.61 5.84 -0.10
CA TYR A 255 -22.74 4.41 0.11
C TYR A 255 -21.49 3.69 -0.37
N ILE A 256 -20.92 2.86 0.49
CA ILE A 256 -19.72 2.08 0.18
C ILE A 256 -20.00 0.62 0.50
N GLY A 257 -19.85 -0.26 -0.49
CA GLY A 257 -20.05 -1.68 -0.34
C GLY A 257 -18.83 -2.49 -0.76
N SER A 258 -18.53 -3.56 -0.04
CA SER A 258 -17.50 -4.52 -0.44
C SER A 258 -17.92 -5.95 -0.10
N LEU A 259 -17.54 -6.88 -0.97
CA LEU A 259 -17.70 -8.32 -0.80
C LEU A 259 -16.37 -8.98 -1.16
N GLN A 260 -15.92 -9.90 -0.32
CA GLN A 260 -14.74 -10.72 -0.55
C GLN A 260 -15.07 -12.17 -0.24
N LEU A 261 -14.85 -13.04 -1.20
CA LEU A 261 -15.02 -14.48 -1.10
C LEU A 261 -13.71 -15.18 -1.41
N LYS A 262 -13.32 -16.14 -0.59
CA LYS A 262 -12.27 -17.11 -0.91
C LYS A 262 -12.72 -18.49 -0.50
N HIS A 263 -12.72 -19.42 -1.46
CA HIS A 263 -13.17 -20.80 -1.26
C HIS A 263 -12.10 -21.78 -1.75
N TYR A 264 -11.60 -22.60 -0.84
CA TYR A 264 -10.63 -23.65 -1.14
C TYR A 264 -11.32 -24.89 -1.69
N LEU A 265 -10.80 -25.42 -2.79
CA LEU A 265 -11.36 -26.59 -3.47
C LEU A 265 -10.94 -27.88 -2.76
N GLY A 266 -11.84 -28.43 -1.96
CA GLY A 266 -11.62 -29.68 -1.22
C GLY A 266 -10.46 -29.57 -0.24
N LYS A 267 -9.56 -30.56 -0.29
CA LYS A 267 -8.35 -30.62 0.56
C LYS A 267 -7.10 -30.04 -0.15
N THR A 268 -7.28 -29.43 -1.32
CA THR A 268 -6.17 -28.82 -2.08
C THR A 268 -5.84 -27.44 -1.52
N SER A 269 -4.67 -26.90 -1.85
CA SER A 269 -4.31 -25.50 -1.60
C SER A 269 -4.74 -24.58 -2.75
N THR A 270 -5.57 -25.07 -3.67
CA THR A 270 -6.15 -24.28 -4.73
C THR A 270 -7.46 -23.65 -4.24
N ALA A 271 -7.60 -22.35 -4.44
CA ALA A 271 -8.78 -21.60 -4.05
C ALA A 271 -9.32 -20.76 -5.21
N LEU A 272 -10.63 -20.67 -5.27
CA LEU A 272 -11.32 -19.65 -6.04
C LEU A 272 -11.51 -18.42 -5.17
N HIS A 273 -11.33 -17.25 -5.72
CA HIS A 273 -11.63 -16.00 -5.02
C HIS A 273 -12.44 -15.06 -5.92
N ALA A 274 -13.29 -14.28 -5.28
CA ALA A 274 -14.08 -13.25 -5.95
C ALA A 274 -14.22 -12.05 -5.03
N GLY A 275 -14.24 -10.87 -5.64
CA GLY A 275 -14.47 -9.62 -4.94
C GLY A 275 -15.42 -8.74 -5.73
N ALA A 276 -16.21 -7.94 -5.00
CA ALA A 276 -17.01 -6.89 -5.59
C ALA A 276 -16.93 -5.64 -4.72
N THR A 277 -16.91 -4.48 -5.36
CA THR A 277 -16.91 -3.17 -4.70
C THR A 277 -17.98 -2.29 -5.35
N MET A 278 -18.63 -1.46 -4.53
CA MET A 278 -19.57 -0.47 -4.98
C MET A 278 -19.40 0.79 -4.13
N ASN A 279 -19.11 1.90 -4.76
CA ASN A 279 -19.00 3.20 -4.11
C ASN A 279 -19.90 4.18 -4.85
N TYR A 280 -20.72 4.90 -4.11
CA TYR A 280 -21.55 5.97 -4.60
C TYR A 280 -21.49 7.13 -3.61
N ALA A 281 -21.34 8.34 -4.11
CA ALA A 281 -21.50 9.56 -3.33
C ALA A 281 -22.13 10.65 -4.18
N LYS A 282 -23.14 11.33 -3.68
CA LYS A 282 -23.72 12.49 -4.36
C LYS A 282 -22.90 13.76 -4.11
N ASN A 283 -22.15 13.79 -2.99
CA ASN A 283 -21.32 14.92 -2.56
C ASN A 283 -22.06 16.28 -2.53
N ASN A 284 -23.35 16.28 -2.23
CA ASN A 284 -24.23 17.45 -2.31
C ASN A 284 -24.26 18.30 -1.03
N TYR A 285 -23.09 18.55 -0.46
CA TYR A 285 -22.95 19.38 0.74
C TYR A 285 -22.93 20.88 0.43
N SER A 286 -23.21 21.66 1.49
CA SER A 286 -23.27 23.11 1.43
C SER A 286 -22.02 23.73 2.03
N PHE A 287 -21.62 24.89 1.50
CA PHE A 287 -20.48 25.67 1.98
C PHE A 287 -20.75 27.17 1.81
N SER A 288 -19.95 27.99 2.50
CA SER A 288 -20.07 29.44 2.43
C SER A 288 -19.49 29.98 1.12
N SER A 289 -20.21 30.87 0.45
CA SER A 289 -19.72 31.51 -0.78
C SER A 289 -18.46 32.33 -0.49
N PRO A 290 -17.38 32.13 -1.25
CA PRO A 290 -16.23 33.02 -1.17
C PRO A 290 -16.44 34.34 -1.93
N PHE A 291 -17.55 34.51 -2.66
CA PHE A 291 -17.85 35.65 -3.53
C PHE A 291 -18.83 36.61 -2.88
N GLU A 292 -19.78 36.09 -2.10
CA GLU A 292 -20.82 36.85 -1.45
C GLU A 292 -20.92 36.49 0.04
N LEU A 293 -20.69 37.46 0.92
CA LEU A 293 -20.75 37.28 2.36
C LEU A 293 -22.15 36.82 2.80
N GLY A 294 -22.21 35.74 3.59
CA GLY A 294 -23.43 35.17 4.12
C GLY A 294 -24.23 34.28 3.17
N ARG A 295 -23.85 34.16 1.92
CA ARG A 295 -24.51 33.24 0.96
C ARG A 295 -24.00 31.82 1.14
N ILE A 296 -24.91 30.86 1.14
CA ILE A 296 -24.65 29.43 1.11
C ILE A 296 -24.78 28.90 -0.30
N ILE A 297 -23.77 28.19 -0.78
CA ILE A 297 -23.74 27.51 -2.07
C ILE A 297 -23.87 26.01 -1.84
N HIS A 298 -24.56 25.29 -2.72
CA HIS A 298 -24.66 23.83 -2.74
C HIS A 298 -23.79 23.27 -3.85
N ARG A 299 -23.06 22.19 -3.55
CA ARG A 299 -22.48 21.33 -4.60
C ARG A 299 -23.61 20.49 -5.17
N ASP A 300 -23.85 20.57 -6.45
CA ASP A 300 -24.98 19.93 -7.12
C ASP A 300 -24.59 19.03 -8.30
N HIS A 301 -23.36 19.15 -8.79
CA HIS A 301 -22.82 18.36 -9.89
C HIS A 301 -21.46 17.75 -9.53
N ASP A 302 -21.44 16.88 -8.53
CA ASP A 302 -20.21 16.25 -8.00
C ASP A 302 -20.38 14.76 -7.71
N ALA A 303 -21.41 14.12 -8.29
CA ALA A 303 -21.67 12.71 -8.01
C ALA A 303 -20.55 11.81 -8.51
N TYR A 304 -20.28 10.79 -7.74
CA TYR A 304 -19.30 9.74 -8.01
C TYR A 304 -19.95 8.38 -7.94
N THR A 305 -19.68 7.55 -8.91
CA THR A 305 -20.11 6.15 -8.96
C THR A 305 -18.94 5.27 -9.36
N HIS A 306 -18.67 4.25 -8.58
CA HIS A 306 -17.71 3.19 -8.91
C HIS A 306 -18.32 1.83 -8.65
N GLY A 307 -18.14 0.90 -9.57
CA GLY A 307 -18.43 -0.51 -9.41
C GLY A 307 -17.26 -1.33 -9.91
N GLY A 308 -16.74 -2.24 -9.08
CA GLY A 308 -15.64 -3.14 -9.41
C GLY A 308 -16.02 -4.58 -9.14
N PHE A 309 -15.56 -5.48 -9.99
CA PHE A 309 -15.70 -6.92 -9.83
C PHE A 309 -14.40 -7.60 -10.21
N ASN A 310 -13.99 -8.58 -9.41
CA ASN A 310 -12.86 -9.44 -9.73
C ASN A 310 -13.18 -10.90 -9.43
N VAL A 311 -12.57 -11.80 -10.19
CA VAL A 311 -12.64 -13.24 -10.00
C VAL A 311 -11.29 -13.84 -10.33
N GLY A 312 -10.88 -14.84 -9.57
CA GLY A 312 -9.59 -15.47 -9.82
C GLY A 312 -9.43 -16.81 -9.18
N ILE A 313 -8.30 -17.41 -9.48
CA ILE A 313 -7.85 -18.69 -8.97
C ILE A 313 -6.44 -18.54 -8.41
N SER A 314 -6.22 -19.06 -7.21
CA SER A 314 -4.91 -19.11 -6.58
C SER A 314 -4.54 -20.54 -6.18
N SER A 315 -3.27 -20.90 -6.24
CA SER A 315 -2.78 -22.22 -5.83
C SER A 315 -1.38 -22.15 -5.24
N GLN A 316 -1.09 -23.05 -4.27
CA GLN A 316 0.22 -23.23 -3.65
C GLN A 316 0.76 -24.66 -3.85
N GLN A 317 0.10 -25.48 -4.66
CA GLN A 317 0.44 -26.90 -4.87
C GLN A 317 0.83 -27.23 -6.32
N TRP A 318 0.72 -26.25 -7.22
CA TRP A 318 1.13 -26.46 -8.60
C TRP A 318 2.67 -26.42 -8.69
N TRP A 319 3.20 -26.31 -9.89
CA TRP A 319 4.65 -26.16 -10.09
C TRP A 319 5.22 -24.91 -9.39
N PHE A 320 4.39 -23.87 -9.23
CA PHE A 320 4.73 -22.64 -8.52
C PHE A 320 4.48 -22.80 -6.99
N ASP A 321 5.27 -22.12 -6.16
CA ASP A 321 5.05 -22.00 -4.73
C ASP A 321 3.83 -21.11 -4.44
N GLN A 322 3.63 -20.11 -5.30
CA GLN A 322 2.41 -19.31 -5.35
C GLN A 322 2.05 -19.03 -6.81
N PHE A 323 0.80 -19.26 -7.14
CA PHE A 323 0.15 -18.90 -8.40
C PHE A 323 -1.13 -18.14 -8.07
N ASP A 324 -1.36 -17.00 -8.73
CA ASP A 324 -2.63 -16.27 -8.66
C ASP A 324 -2.92 -15.66 -10.03
N LEU A 325 -4.09 -15.94 -10.57
CA LEU A 325 -4.62 -15.35 -11.78
C LEU A 325 -5.95 -14.69 -11.46
N THR A 326 -6.05 -13.38 -11.69
CA THR A 326 -7.25 -12.59 -11.41
C THR A 326 -7.69 -11.82 -12.64
N LEU A 327 -8.97 -11.87 -12.95
CA LEU A 327 -9.65 -11.04 -13.94
C LEU A 327 -10.44 -9.96 -13.18
N SER A 328 -10.35 -8.73 -13.63
CA SER A 328 -11.06 -7.59 -13.01
C SER A 328 -11.75 -6.74 -14.05
N ALA A 329 -12.89 -6.17 -13.68
CA ALA A 329 -13.62 -5.20 -14.48
C ALA A 329 -14.10 -4.07 -13.56
N ASP A 330 -13.94 -2.83 -14.02
CA ASP A 330 -14.30 -1.64 -13.25
C ASP A 330 -15.08 -0.65 -14.11
N TYR A 331 -16.00 0.04 -13.47
CA TYR A 331 -16.77 1.14 -14.02
C TYR A 331 -16.67 2.34 -13.09
N TYR A 332 -16.29 3.49 -13.63
CA TYR A 332 -16.24 4.78 -12.95
C TYR A 332 -17.06 5.80 -13.69
N ARG A 333 -17.80 6.62 -12.95
CA ARG A 333 -18.40 7.87 -13.45
C ARG A 333 -18.22 8.95 -12.41
N LYS A 334 -17.70 10.09 -12.84
CA LYS A 334 -17.50 11.26 -12.01
C LYS A 334 -18.05 12.50 -12.72
N GLU A 335 -18.98 13.16 -12.09
CA GLU A 335 -19.41 14.50 -12.48
C GLU A 335 -18.33 15.52 -12.13
N ILE A 336 -18.11 16.48 -12.97
CA ILE A 336 -17.05 17.49 -12.81
C ILE A 336 -17.68 18.75 -12.23
N GLN A 337 -17.39 19.02 -10.97
CA GLN A 337 -17.72 20.28 -10.34
C GLN A 337 -16.47 21.16 -10.32
N GLY A 338 -16.54 22.34 -10.91
CA GLY A 338 -15.45 23.31 -10.89
C GLY A 338 -15.06 23.75 -9.48
N GLY A 339 -13.82 24.18 -9.32
CA GLY A 339 -13.39 24.88 -8.11
C GLY A 339 -14.00 26.29 -8.04
N LEU A 340 -14.11 26.85 -6.85
CA LEU A 340 -14.64 28.19 -6.60
C LEU A 340 -13.62 29.30 -6.97
N MET A 341 -12.99 29.18 -8.14
CA MET A 341 -11.95 30.12 -8.57
C MET A 341 -12.54 31.46 -8.99
N ASN A 342 -13.71 31.46 -9.65
CA ASN A 342 -14.52 32.62 -9.96
C ASN A 342 -16.00 32.27 -9.85
N VAL A 343 -16.87 33.28 -9.83
CA VAL A 343 -18.32 33.10 -9.68
C VAL A 343 -18.96 32.42 -10.90
N GLN A 344 -18.36 32.54 -12.07
CA GLN A 344 -18.90 32.08 -13.35
C GLN A 344 -18.51 30.63 -13.70
N ASN A 345 -17.75 29.92 -12.85
CA ASN A 345 -17.25 28.62 -13.19
C ASN A 345 -17.97 27.50 -12.41
N ASN A 346 -19.30 27.45 -12.52
CA ASN A 346 -20.11 26.37 -11.97
C ASN A 346 -20.45 25.36 -13.07
N ILE A 347 -19.68 24.28 -13.17
CA ILE A 347 -19.85 23.25 -14.18
C ILE A 347 -21.05 22.39 -13.78
N GLN A 348 -22.01 22.17 -14.69
CA GLN A 348 -23.29 21.52 -14.40
C GLN A 348 -23.56 20.25 -15.23
N HIS A 349 -22.86 20.04 -16.34
CA HIS A 349 -23.16 18.93 -17.26
C HIS A 349 -21.97 18.07 -17.60
N ALA A 350 -20.75 18.57 -17.38
CA ALA A 350 -19.55 17.84 -17.75
C ALA A 350 -19.29 16.67 -16.79
N PHE A 351 -18.87 15.54 -17.34
CA PHE A 351 -18.51 14.35 -16.56
C PHE A 351 -17.42 13.52 -17.24
N THR A 352 -16.74 12.69 -16.46
CA THR A 352 -15.88 11.63 -16.95
C THR A 352 -16.50 10.26 -16.68
N ARG A 353 -16.26 9.31 -17.57
CA ARG A 353 -16.67 7.92 -17.44
C ARG A 353 -15.55 7.00 -17.92
N THR A 354 -15.18 6.02 -17.10
CA THR A 354 -14.17 5.03 -17.45
C THR A 354 -14.75 3.63 -17.31
N ARG A 355 -14.49 2.79 -18.30
CA ARG A 355 -14.75 1.34 -18.25
C ARG A 355 -13.43 0.64 -18.47
N SER A 356 -13.06 -0.25 -17.59
CA SER A 356 -11.80 -0.97 -17.66
C SER A 356 -11.98 -2.45 -17.43
N ALA A 357 -11.10 -3.23 -18.05
CA ALA A 357 -10.91 -4.63 -17.79
C ALA A 357 -9.43 -4.92 -17.70
N SER A 358 -9.04 -5.78 -16.77
CA SER A 358 -7.65 -6.15 -16.60
C SER A 358 -7.47 -7.60 -16.19
N THR A 359 -6.32 -8.15 -16.55
CA THR A 359 -5.85 -9.47 -16.11
C THR A 359 -4.58 -9.29 -15.29
N SER A 360 -4.56 -9.88 -14.10
CA SER A 360 -3.41 -9.88 -13.21
C SER A 360 -2.91 -11.30 -13.01
N LEU A 361 -1.62 -11.54 -13.23
CA LEU A 361 -0.94 -12.80 -12.99
C LEU A 361 0.18 -12.59 -11.96
N SER A 362 0.22 -13.43 -10.93
CA SER A 362 1.24 -13.42 -9.89
C SER A 362 1.82 -14.81 -9.71
N LEU A 363 3.12 -14.94 -9.88
CA LEU A 363 3.85 -16.20 -9.79
C LEU A 363 5.01 -16.06 -8.82
N GLU A 364 5.19 -17.07 -7.98
CA GLU A 364 6.39 -17.19 -7.13
C GLU A 364 6.93 -18.62 -7.22
N LYS A 365 8.26 -18.74 -7.32
CA LYS A 365 8.95 -20.00 -7.32
C LYS A 365 10.29 -19.90 -6.63
N SER A 366 10.52 -20.83 -5.71
CA SER A 366 11.82 -21.02 -5.06
C SER A 366 12.62 -22.11 -5.75
N PHE A 367 13.88 -21.81 -6.06
CA PHE A 367 14.85 -22.71 -6.67
C PHE A 367 16.03 -22.93 -5.73
N LEU A 368 16.93 -23.85 -6.08
CA LEU A 368 18.18 -24.10 -5.38
C LEU A 368 17.98 -24.34 -3.86
N LYS A 369 16.97 -25.16 -3.51
CA LYS A 369 16.59 -25.44 -2.10
C LYS A 369 16.23 -24.15 -1.31
N GLY A 370 15.57 -23.20 -1.94
CA GLY A 370 15.13 -21.94 -1.32
C GLY A 370 16.20 -20.85 -1.26
N LYS A 371 17.35 -21.02 -1.92
CA LYS A 371 18.36 -19.95 -2.05
C LYS A 371 17.98 -18.89 -3.07
N LEU A 372 17.33 -19.28 -4.16
CA LEU A 372 16.87 -18.35 -5.19
C LEU A 372 15.33 -18.33 -5.20
N THR A 373 14.75 -17.16 -5.04
CA THR A 373 13.30 -16.94 -5.17
C THR A 373 13.06 -16.02 -6.36
N ALA A 374 12.21 -16.47 -7.27
CA ALA A 374 11.75 -15.69 -8.41
C ALA A 374 10.27 -15.32 -8.19
N GLN A 375 9.96 -14.03 -8.28
CA GLN A 375 8.60 -13.50 -8.24
C GLN A 375 8.34 -12.74 -9.54
N PHE A 376 7.26 -13.07 -10.20
CA PHE A 376 6.80 -12.41 -11.41
C PHE A 376 5.36 -11.95 -11.23
N HIS A 377 5.11 -10.68 -11.52
CA HIS A 377 3.79 -10.09 -11.53
C HIS A 377 3.56 -9.40 -12.86
N SER A 378 2.40 -9.60 -13.45
CA SER A 378 2.00 -8.97 -14.71
C SER A 378 0.56 -8.48 -14.59
N ILE A 379 0.30 -7.25 -15.03
CA ILE A 379 -1.05 -6.70 -15.18
C ILE A 379 -1.18 -6.16 -16.59
N VAL A 380 -2.15 -6.67 -17.32
CA VAL A 380 -2.55 -6.17 -18.64
C VAL A 380 -3.94 -5.57 -18.51
N GLY A 381 -4.07 -4.29 -18.87
CA GLY A 381 -5.31 -3.54 -18.72
C GLY A 381 -5.73 -2.84 -20.01
N PHE A 382 -7.03 -2.81 -20.23
CA PHE A 382 -7.68 -2.04 -21.29
C PHE A 382 -8.72 -1.13 -20.67
N SER A 383 -8.74 0.14 -21.07
CA SER A 383 -9.76 1.06 -20.61
C SER A 383 -10.27 1.97 -21.72
N LEU A 384 -11.55 2.28 -21.64
CA LEU A 384 -12.24 3.27 -22.45
C LEU A 384 -12.57 4.44 -21.54
N VAL A 385 -11.95 5.58 -21.82
CA VAL A 385 -12.14 6.84 -21.06
C VAL A 385 -12.95 7.79 -21.92
N ASN A 386 -14.10 8.23 -21.41
CA ASN A 386 -14.94 9.23 -22.01
C ASN A 386 -14.92 10.48 -21.13
N GLN A 387 -14.59 11.61 -21.70
CA GLN A 387 -14.85 12.92 -21.12
C GLN A 387 -15.90 13.62 -21.97
N VAL A 388 -16.94 14.11 -21.33
CA VAL A 388 -18.10 14.73 -22.00
C VAL A 388 -18.26 16.14 -21.45
N ASP A 389 -18.16 17.12 -22.34
CA ASP A 389 -18.40 18.54 -22.08
C ASP A 389 -19.02 19.18 -23.33
N THR A 390 -20.34 19.09 -23.45
CA THR A 390 -21.09 19.46 -24.67
C THR A 390 -22.20 20.49 -24.46
N SER A 391 -22.31 21.04 -23.26
CA SER A 391 -23.35 22.02 -22.91
C SER A 391 -23.27 23.25 -23.78
N HIS A 392 -24.44 23.77 -24.22
CA HIS A 392 -24.53 25.05 -24.92
C HIS A 392 -24.44 26.25 -23.97
N TYR A 393 -24.56 26.03 -22.67
CA TYR A 393 -24.59 27.08 -21.65
C TYR A 393 -23.55 26.83 -20.61
N CYS A 394 -22.98 27.91 -20.09
CA CYS A 394 -22.22 27.98 -18.85
C CYS A 394 -23.09 28.49 -17.71
N TYR A 395 -22.70 28.19 -16.48
CA TYR A 395 -23.48 28.56 -15.28
C TYR A 395 -22.57 29.25 -14.26
N ASP A 396 -23.19 30.11 -13.48
CA ASP A 396 -22.54 30.68 -12.31
C ASP A 396 -23.05 30.05 -10.99
N PHE A 397 -22.33 30.30 -9.91
CA PHE A 397 -22.74 29.84 -8.59
C PHE A 397 -23.92 30.63 -7.98
N ILE A 398 -24.44 31.58 -8.71
CA ILE A 398 -25.58 32.41 -8.32
C ILE A 398 -26.89 31.89 -8.95
N GLY A 399 -26.79 31.04 -9.97
CA GLY A 399 -27.90 30.41 -10.67
C GLY A 399 -28.20 31.03 -12.03
N ASN A 400 -27.36 31.94 -12.51
CA ASN A 400 -27.50 32.49 -13.87
C ASN A 400 -26.88 31.55 -14.89
N ARG A 401 -27.41 31.56 -16.10
CA ARG A 401 -26.85 30.87 -17.26
C ARG A 401 -26.56 31.84 -18.39
N PHE A 402 -25.51 31.58 -19.14
CA PHE A 402 -25.12 32.37 -20.32
C PHE A 402 -24.59 31.42 -21.40
N PRO A 403 -24.65 31.80 -22.68
CA PRO A 403 -24.15 30.99 -23.76
C PRO A 403 -22.68 30.65 -23.57
N SER A 404 -22.27 29.44 -23.89
CA SER A 404 -20.86 29.05 -23.90
C SER A 404 -20.08 29.89 -24.91
N GLY A 405 -18.90 30.37 -24.53
CA GLY A 405 -18.04 31.23 -25.35
C GLY A 405 -17.60 30.62 -26.68
N SER A 406 -17.50 29.29 -26.74
CA SER A 406 -17.21 28.51 -27.95
C SER A 406 -18.46 27.95 -28.63
N GLY A 407 -19.68 28.30 -28.12
CA GLY A 407 -20.94 27.73 -28.56
C GLY A 407 -21.30 26.38 -27.94
N ARG A 408 -20.31 25.67 -27.38
CA ARG A 408 -20.45 24.44 -26.62
C ARG A 408 -19.29 24.27 -25.62
N GLY A 409 -19.55 23.57 -24.52
CA GLY A 409 -18.59 23.26 -23.45
C GLY A 409 -18.62 24.23 -22.30
N GLU A 410 -18.39 23.75 -21.09
CA GLU A 410 -18.38 24.51 -19.82
C GLU A 410 -16.98 24.64 -19.24
N ILE A 411 -16.04 23.70 -19.60
CA ILE A 411 -14.73 23.60 -18.99
C ILE A 411 -13.68 24.42 -19.74
N GLY A 412 -13.62 24.27 -21.04
CA GLY A 412 -12.54 24.80 -21.88
C GLY A 412 -13.02 25.56 -23.11
N ALA A 413 -12.05 25.98 -23.95
CA ALA A 413 -12.32 26.64 -25.22
C ALA A 413 -12.84 25.69 -26.32
N VAL A 414 -12.71 24.37 -26.12
CA VAL A 414 -13.13 23.34 -27.06
C VAL A 414 -14.07 22.39 -26.36
N PRO A 415 -15.27 22.11 -26.91
CA PRO A 415 -16.16 21.10 -26.38
C PRO A 415 -15.55 19.71 -26.55
N ASN A 416 -16.01 18.76 -25.74
CA ASN A 416 -15.38 17.43 -25.65
C ASN A 416 -16.44 16.33 -25.63
N ASP A 417 -16.26 15.30 -26.46
CA ASP A 417 -17.00 14.03 -26.38
C ASP A 417 -16.03 12.89 -26.74
N SER A 418 -15.05 12.70 -25.85
CA SER A 418 -13.93 11.79 -26.10
C SER A 418 -14.31 10.32 -25.90
N HIS A 419 -13.65 9.46 -26.67
CA HIS A 419 -13.74 7.99 -26.60
C HIS A 419 -12.33 7.39 -26.64
N ASP A 420 -11.48 7.81 -25.72
CA ASP A 420 -10.07 7.44 -25.68
C ASP A 420 -9.89 5.99 -25.23
N ARG A 421 -9.12 5.24 -26.00
CA ARG A 421 -8.74 3.86 -25.66
C ARG A 421 -7.36 3.86 -25.05
N HIS A 422 -7.23 3.25 -23.88
CA HIS A 422 -5.95 3.08 -23.20
C HIS A 422 -5.61 1.60 -23.10
N THR A 423 -4.38 1.27 -23.41
CA THR A 423 -3.79 -0.06 -23.16
C THR A 423 -2.63 0.10 -22.23
N THR A 424 -2.58 -0.68 -21.16
CA THR A 424 -1.49 -0.66 -20.18
C THR A 424 -0.96 -2.06 -19.95
N VAL A 425 0.37 -2.19 -19.90
CA VAL A 425 1.05 -3.41 -19.45
C VAL A 425 2.02 -3.02 -18.35
N ARG A 426 1.99 -3.75 -17.25
CA ARG A 426 2.88 -3.56 -16.11
C ARG A 426 3.44 -4.90 -15.71
N GLU A 427 4.75 -5.02 -15.66
CA GLU A 427 5.42 -6.26 -15.31
C GLU A 427 6.49 -5.99 -14.25
N LEU A 428 6.55 -6.82 -13.25
CA LEU A 428 7.54 -6.79 -12.19
C LEU A 428 8.17 -8.17 -12.05
N LEU A 429 9.48 -8.25 -12.22
CA LEU A 429 10.28 -9.43 -11.96
C LEU A 429 11.23 -9.15 -10.81
N ASN A 430 11.15 -9.93 -9.75
CA ASN A 430 12.08 -9.93 -8.63
C ASN A 430 12.80 -11.28 -8.55
N LEU A 431 14.13 -11.24 -8.59
CA LEU A 431 14.99 -12.41 -8.35
C LEU A 431 15.81 -12.16 -7.10
N THR A 432 15.51 -12.88 -6.03
CA THR A 432 16.19 -12.76 -4.73
C THR A 432 17.07 -13.97 -4.49
N TYR A 433 18.37 -13.74 -4.36
CA TYR A 433 19.35 -14.79 -4.07
C TYR A 433 19.95 -14.61 -2.67
N LYS A 434 19.89 -15.69 -1.88
CA LYS A 434 20.44 -15.75 -0.51
C LYS A 434 21.88 -16.25 -0.54
N ILE A 435 22.82 -15.39 -0.11
CA ILE A 435 24.24 -15.74 0.04
C ILE A 435 24.49 -16.02 1.51
N GLY A 436 24.54 -17.30 1.88
CA GLY A 436 24.60 -17.70 3.28
C GLY A 436 23.37 -17.28 4.07
N ASN A 437 23.56 -16.92 5.36
CA ASN A 437 22.44 -16.53 6.25
C ASN A 437 22.31 -15.01 6.43
N ASN A 438 23.27 -14.23 5.94
CA ASN A 438 23.42 -12.82 6.31
C ASN A 438 23.35 -11.87 5.12
N GLN A 439 23.27 -12.38 3.90
CA GLN A 439 23.28 -11.54 2.70
C GLN A 439 22.16 -11.94 1.76
N LEU A 440 21.55 -10.93 1.15
CA LEU A 440 20.57 -11.06 0.08
C LEU A 440 20.98 -10.19 -1.09
N VAL A 441 20.91 -10.74 -2.28
CA VAL A 441 21.02 -9.96 -3.52
C VAL A 441 19.68 -10.06 -4.23
N THR A 442 19.07 -8.91 -4.50
CA THR A 442 17.79 -8.83 -5.21
C THR A 442 17.98 -8.07 -6.50
N TRP A 443 17.64 -8.70 -7.61
CA TRP A 443 17.49 -8.01 -8.90
C TRP A 443 16.01 -7.82 -9.18
N THR A 444 15.63 -6.59 -9.45
CA THR A 444 14.25 -6.18 -9.75
C THR A 444 14.20 -5.51 -11.10
N THR A 445 13.25 -5.88 -11.94
CA THR A 445 12.95 -5.15 -13.17
C THR A 445 11.45 -4.88 -13.23
N ASN A 446 11.11 -3.61 -13.39
CA ASN A 446 9.76 -3.12 -13.60
C ASN A 446 9.65 -2.58 -15.03
N TYR A 447 8.74 -3.13 -15.81
CA TYR A 447 8.39 -2.65 -17.14
C TYR A 447 6.98 -2.06 -17.13
N ARG A 448 6.84 -0.88 -17.72
CA ARG A 448 5.55 -0.22 -17.92
C ARG A 448 5.40 0.17 -19.38
N TYR A 449 4.31 -0.25 -19.98
CA TYR A 449 3.85 0.19 -21.27
C TYR A 449 2.51 0.89 -21.14
N GLY A 450 2.36 2.04 -21.80
CA GLY A 450 1.11 2.77 -21.92
C GLY A 450 0.89 3.21 -23.36
N CYS A 451 -0.31 2.99 -23.86
CA CYS A 451 -0.74 3.49 -25.17
C CYS A 451 -2.08 4.20 -25.01
N LYS A 452 -2.13 5.45 -25.42
CA LYS A 452 -3.38 6.22 -25.56
C LYS A 452 -3.72 6.35 -27.06
N MET A 453 -4.91 5.92 -27.44
CA MET A 453 -5.50 6.13 -28.78
C MET A 453 -6.64 7.12 -28.60
N PRO A 454 -6.43 8.41 -28.86
CA PRO A 454 -7.45 9.42 -28.70
C PRO A 454 -8.51 9.30 -29.80
N LYS A 455 -9.77 9.58 -29.45
CA LYS A 455 -10.88 9.71 -30.37
C LYS A 455 -11.87 10.76 -29.84
N ASP A 456 -11.90 11.94 -30.46
CA ASP A 456 -12.85 13.00 -30.18
C ASP A 456 -13.16 13.81 -31.44
N GLU A 457 -14.15 13.33 -32.22
CA GLU A 457 -14.55 13.96 -33.47
C GLU A 457 -15.14 15.37 -33.24
N LEU A 458 -15.75 15.62 -32.06
CA LEU A 458 -16.27 16.92 -31.71
C LEU A 458 -15.14 17.92 -31.48
N ALA A 459 -14.17 17.58 -30.66
CA ALA A 459 -13.02 18.43 -30.38
C ALA A 459 -12.20 18.69 -31.65
N ASP A 460 -11.97 17.68 -32.49
CA ASP A 460 -11.27 17.82 -33.76
C ASP A 460 -11.97 18.82 -34.69
N SER A 461 -13.32 18.80 -34.75
CA SER A 461 -14.08 19.72 -35.58
C SER A 461 -13.98 21.17 -35.16
N TYR A 462 -13.89 21.44 -33.85
CA TYR A 462 -13.75 22.79 -33.27
C TYR A 462 -12.31 23.29 -33.32
N SER A 463 -11.36 22.46 -32.98
CA SER A 463 -9.93 22.83 -33.00
C SER A 463 -9.36 22.86 -34.41
N ARG A 464 -10.02 22.26 -35.38
CA ARG A 464 -9.53 22.03 -36.76
C ARG A 464 -8.22 21.24 -36.81
N LEU A 465 -7.93 20.45 -35.76
CA LEU A 465 -6.77 19.61 -35.60
C LEU A 465 -7.22 18.15 -35.49
N PRO A 466 -6.91 17.28 -36.44
CA PRO A 466 -7.25 15.87 -36.39
C PRO A 466 -6.33 15.14 -35.39
N THR A 467 -6.65 15.20 -34.10
CA THR A 467 -5.88 14.47 -33.07
C THR A 467 -6.38 13.04 -32.92
N SER A 468 -7.62 12.77 -33.34
CA SER A 468 -8.21 11.42 -33.32
C SER A 468 -7.44 10.43 -34.17
N GLY A 469 -7.20 9.24 -33.63
CA GLY A 469 -6.55 8.13 -34.34
C GLY A 469 -5.02 8.13 -34.28
N TYR A 470 -4.37 9.15 -33.71
CA TYR A 470 -2.90 9.20 -33.55
C TYR A 470 -2.50 8.65 -32.18
N PRO A 471 -1.87 7.46 -32.11
CA PRO A 471 -1.49 6.88 -30.83
C PRO A 471 -0.31 7.60 -30.19
N SER A 472 -0.39 7.80 -28.89
CA SER A 472 0.76 8.13 -28.04
C SER A 472 1.20 6.90 -27.28
N ARG A 473 2.53 6.65 -27.19
CA ARG A 473 3.08 5.44 -26.57
C ARG A 473 4.19 5.79 -25.59
N LEU A 474 4.25 5.02 -24.53
CA LEU A 474 5.24 5.12 -23.47
C LEU A 474 5.77 3.75 -23.10
N HIS A 475 7.10 3.60 -23.10
CA HIS A 475 7.79 2.45 -22.54
C HIS A 475 8.70 2.96 -21.42
N SER A 476 8.60 2.38 -20.24
CA SER A 476 9.48 2.71 -19.11
C SER A 476 9.98 1.43 -18.46
N ILE A 477 11.28 1.33 -18.29
CA ILE A 477 11.94 0.22 -17.61
C ILE A 477 12.72 0.79 -16.42
N VAL A 478 12.49 0.26 -15.25
CA VAL A 478 13.29 0.52 -14.06
C VAL A 478 13.89 -0.80 -13.60
N SER A 479 15.21 -0.94 -13.72
CA SER A 479 15.93 -2.13 -13.27
C SER A 479 16.81 -1.79 -12.09
N GLY A 480 16.73 -2.55 -11.00
CA GLY A 480 17.48 -2.33 -9.77
C GLY A 480 18.23 -3.57 -9.32
N LEU A 481 19.41 -3.37 -8.76
CA LEU A 481 20.16 -4.40 -8.04
C LEU A 481 20.37 -3.91 -6.62
N THR A 482 19.97 -4.72 -5.64
CA THR A 482 20.11 -4.42 -4.21
C THR A 482 20.89 -5.51 -3.52
N HIS A 483 21.85 -5.13 -2.70
CA HIS A 483 22.57 -6.00 -1.79
C HIS A 483 22.19 -5.63 -0.35
N GLU A 484 21.62 -6.57 0.38
CA GLU A 484 21.34 -6.47 1.82
C GLU A 484 22.37 -7.29 2.60
N LEU A 485 23.01 -6.67 3.59
CA LEU A 485 23.98 -7.28 4.46
C LEU A 485 23.54 -7.13 5.93
N LYS A 486 23.46 -8.27 6.65
CA LYS A 486 23.18 -8.31 8.09
C LYS A 486 24.42 -8.78 8.85
N LEU A 487 24.91 -7.96 9.77
CA LEU A 487 26.07 -8.27 10.63
C LEU A 487 25.66 -8.33 12.10
N TYR A 488 26.54 -8.95 12.89
CA TYR A 488 26.39 -9.05 14.35
C TYR A 488 25.05 -9.64 14.80
N GLY A 489 24.57 -10.70 14.12
CA GLY A 489 23.28 -11.32 14.41
C GLY A 489 22.08 -10.42 14.09
N GLY A 490 22.20 -9.55 13.10
CA GLY A 490 21.15 -8.63 12.66
C GLY A 490 21.11 -7.31 13.43
N LYS A 491 22.10 -7.03 14.30
CA LYS A 491 22.20 -5.72 14.97
C LYS A 491 22.55 -4.59 14.01
N PHE A 492 23.29 -4.89 12.96
CA PHE A 492 23.56 -3.94 11.88
C PHE A 492 23.02 -4.50 10.57
N THR A 493 22.23 -3.71 9.88
CA THR A 493 21.72 -4.02 8.54
C THR A 493 22.11 -2.89 7.61
N ASN A 494 22.69 -3.24 6.47
CA ASN A 494 23.03 -2.31 5.39
C ASN A 494 22.33 -2.78 4.12
N GLU A 495 21.80 -1.84 3.35
CA GLU A 495 21.17 -2.04 2.05
C GLU A 495 21.77 -1.07 1.05
N LEU A 496 22.51 -1.60 0.07
CA LEU A 496 23.07 -0.85 -1.05
C LEU A 496 22.29 -1.18 -2.33
N GLY A 497 21.82 -0.17 -3.04
CA GLY A 497 21.03 -0.30 -4.25
C GLY A 497 21.54 0.54 -5.41
N ILE A 498 21.47 0.00 -6.62
CA ILE A 498 21.71 0.73 -7.87
C ILE A 498 20.47 0.53 -8.74
N LYS A 499 20.00 1.60 -9.39
CA LYS A 499 18.86 1.60 -10.31
C LYS A 499 19.24 2.18 -11.65
N LEU A 500 18.75 1.55 -12.71
CA LEU A 500 18.82 2.04 -14.08
C LEU A 500 17.40 2.35 -14.54
N PHE A 501 17.23 3.53 -15.09
CA PHE A 501 15.97 4.04 -15.62
C PHE A 501 16.10 4.20 -17.12
N ASN A 502 15.22 3.56 -17.87
CA ASN A 502 15.12 3.70 -19.30
C ASN A 502 13.71 4.13 -19.70
N HIS A 503 13.61 5.14 -20.52
CA HIS A 503 12.36 5.73 -20.96
C HIS A 503 12.38 5.93 -22.47
N HIS A 504 11.29 5.56 -23.11
CA HIS A 504 11.02 5.80 -24.50
C HIS A 504 9.58 6.19 -24.70
N SER A 505 9.34 7.37 -25.26
CA SER A 505 7.99 7.86 -25.58
C SER A 505 7.87 8.33 -27.01
N GLU A 506 6.69 8.11 -27.58
CA GLU A 506 6.27 8.61 -28.88
C GLU A 506 5.01 9.44 -28.65
N VAL A 507 5.05 10.72 -28.98
CA VAL A 507 3.97 11.67 -28.73
C VAL A 507 3.75 12.52 -29.96
N LEU A 508 2.51 12.78 -30.32
CA LEU A 508 2.18 13.69 -31.40
C LEU A 508 2.51 15.13 -30.97
N PRO A 509 3.39 15.87 -31.67
CA PRO A 509 3.73 17.25 -31.30
C PRO A 509 2.59 18.19 -31.66
N PHE A 510 1.92 18.70 -30.64
CA PHE A 510 0.74 19.57 -30.84
C PHE A 510 1.13 20.95 -31.40
N ALA A 511 2.28 21.51 -30.98
CA ALA A 511 2.70 22.85 -31.43
C ALA A 511 3.17 22.88 -32.89
N GLU A 512 3.82 21.82 -33.36
CA GLU A 512 4.26 21.71 -34.76
C GLU A 512 3.11 21.32 -35.70
N ALA A 513 2.13 20.57 -35.21
CA ALA A 513 0.93 20.20 -35.96
C ALA A 513 0.08 21.41 -36.36
N ILE A 514 0.07 22.47 -35.54
CA ILE A 514 -0.65 23.71 -35.82
C ILE A 514 0.01 24.51 -36.96
N MET A 515 1.34 24.45 -37.08
CA MET A 515 2.11 25.28 -38.03
C MET A 515 2.41 24.60 -39.37
N LEU A 516 2.42 23.26 -39.37
CA LEU A 516 2.80 22.48 -40.57
C LEU A 516 1.65 21.58 -40.97
N GLN A 517 0.77 22.08 -41.81
CA GLN A 517 -0.39 21.34 -42.36
C GLN A 517 -0.04 20.03 -43.11
N ASP A 518 1.22 19.72 -43.30
CA ASP A 518 1.72 18.57 -44.07
C ASP A 518 2.54 17.57 -43.23
N LYS A 519 1.92 16.53 -42.70
CA LYS A 519 2.50 15.35 -42.05
C LYS A 519 2.82 15.50 -40.57
N LEU A 520 1.82 15.25 -39.76
CA LEU A 520 1.95 14.97 -38.32
C LEU A 520 2.93 13.78 -38.10
N LYS A 521 4.16 14.08 -37.66
CA LYS A 521 5.13 13.05 -37.30
C LYS A 521 5.28 13.02 -35.78
N ALA A 522 5.15 11.84 -35.18
CA ALA A 522 5.34 11.68 -33.75
C ALA A 522 6.75 12.08 -33.31
N SER A 523 6.86 12.88 -32.29
CA SER A 523 8.12 13.17 -31.62
C SER A 523 8.51 12.01 -30.71
N THR A 524 9.79 11.67 -30.75
CA THR A 524 10.35 10.54 -30.01
C THR A 524 11.32 11.05 -28.96
N ASN A 525 11.10 10.71 -27.70
CA ASN A 525 12.02 11.02 -26.61
C ASN A 525 12.58 9.72 -26.00
N ARG A 526 13.92 9.64 -25.90
CA ARG A 526 14.63 8.53 -25.26
C ARG A 526 15.56 9.05 -24.20
N CYS A 527 15.51 8.45 -23.03
CA CYS A 527 16.38 8.83 -21.93
C CYS A 527 16.79 7.60 -21.11
N THR A 528 18.08 7.52 -20.78
CA THR A 528 18.62 6.51 -19.87
C THR A 528 19.35 7.20 -18.75
N MET A 529 19.07 6.82 -17.51
CA MET A 529 19.62 7.42 -16.31
C MET A 529 19.95 6.38 -15.26
N ALA A 530 20.82 6.72 -14.33
CA ALA A 530 21.17 5.87 -13.20
C ALA A 530 20.89 6.60 -11.88
N GLY A 531 20.56 5.81 -10.87
CA GLY A 531 20.43 6.22 -9.49
C GLY A 531 21.09 5.19 -8.56
N TRP A 532 21.31 5.62 -7.32
CA TRP A 532 21.84 4.73 -6.28
C TRP A 532 21.23 5.08 -4.93
N SER A 533 21.24 4.13 -4.02
CA SER A 533 20.76 4.32 -2.66
C SER A 533 21.58 3.51 -1.68
N GLU A 534 21.74 4.03 -0.47
CA GLU A 534 22.30 3.32 0.65
C GLU A 534 21.49 3.60 1.89
N ALA A 535 21.15 2.54 2.62
CA ALA A 535 20.38 2.63 3.85
C ALA A 535 20.98 1.72 4.92
N MET A 536 21.05 2.21 6.15
CA MET A 536 21.63 1.53 7.29
C MET A 536 20.67 1.55 8.46
N ALA A 537 20.62 0.43 9.19
CA ALA A 537 19.98 0.35 10.50
C ALA A 537 20.91 -0.24 11.53
N LEU A 538 20.98 0.39 12.69
CA LEU A 538 21.75 -0.07 13.84
C LEU A 538 20.79 -0.31 15.01
N HIS A 539 20.69 -1.57 15.42
CA HIS A 539 19.83 -2.01 16.51
C HIS A 539 20.66 -2.05 17.82
N LEU A 540 20.30 -1.17 18.73
CA LEU A 540 20.95 -1.00 20.02
C LEU A 540 20.02 -1.45 21.14
N LEU A 541 20.56 -1.65 22.33
CA LEU A 541 19.88 -2.08 23.54
C LEU A 541 19.26 -3.50 23.42
N PRO A 542 18.96 -4.14 24.55
CA PRO A 542 18.28 -5.44 24.56
C PRO A 542 16.97 -5.39 23.77
N ASN A 543 16.66 -6.50 23.05
CA ASN A 543 15.47 -6.65 22.22
C ASN A 543 15.33 -5.60 21.09
N ASN A 544 16.44 -4.98 20.64
CA ASN A 544 16.43 -3.90 19.66
C ASN A 544 15.53 -2.74 20.09
N ALA A 545 15.56 -2.38 21.36
CA ALA A 545 14.70 -1.34 21.91
C ALA A 545 15.01 0.05 21.31
N LEU A 546 16.23 0.28 20.84
CA LEU A 546 16.61 1.49 20.12
C LEU A 546 17.15 1.08 18.73
N THR A 547 16.54 1.63 17.69
CA THR A 547 17.00 1.46 16.30
C THR A 547 17.35 2.84 15.73
N LEU A 548 18.60 3.01 15.34
CA LEU A 548 19.05 4.18 14.58
C LEU A 548 19.06 3.85 13.11
N LYS A 549 18.66 4.79 12.28
CA LYS A 549 18.56 4.64 10.81
C LYS A 549 19.21 5.83 10.12
N ALA A 550 19.89 5.56 9.03
CA ALA A 550 20.40 6.58 8.14
C ALA A 550 20.28 6.10 6.70
N SER A 551 19.98 7.01 5.79
CA SER A 551 19.88 6.66 4.39
C SER A 551 20.18 7.83 3.47
N VAL A 552 20.78 7.52 2.31
CA VAL A 552 21.11 8.48 1.25
C VAL A 552 20.67 7.88 -0.08
N GLN A 553 20.10 8.71 -0.95
CA GLN A 553 19.66 8.28 -2.28
C GLN A 553 19.85 9.37 -3.31
N SER A 554 20.35 8.98 -4.49
CA SER A 554 20.22 9.74 -5.73
C SER A 554 19.24 9.01 -6.65
N THR A 555 18.13 9.62 -6.97
CA THR A 555 17.05 8.97 -7.74
C THR A 555 16.52 9.88 -8.85
N VAL A 556 15.77 9.26 -9.75
CA VAL A 556 15.22 9.89 -10.95
C VAL A 556 13.73 9.54 -11.02
N ARG A 557 12.91 10.50 -11.45
CA ARG A 557 11.53 10.26 -11.85
C ARG A 557 11.38 10.51 -13.34
N MET A 558 10.89 9.53 -14.04
CA MET A 558 10.58 9.66 -15.46
C MET A 558 9.27 10.42 -15.68
N PRO A 559 9.15 11.22 -16.75
CA PRO A 559 7.86 11.78 -17.13
C PRO A 559 6.82 10.67 -17.34
N ILE A 560 5.57 10.96 -17.04
CA ILE A 560 4.47 10.00 -17.13
C ILE A 560 3.60 10.27 -18.34
N ALA A 561 2.74 9.31 -18.68
CA ALA A 561 1.87 9.37 -19.85
C ALA A 561 1.00 10.65 -19.87
N GLU A 562 0.41 11.03 -18.73
CA GLU A 562 -0.42 12.22 -18.61
C GLU A 562 0.37 13.53 -18.85
N GLU A 563 1.59 13.61 -18.32
CA GLU A 563 2.48 14.79 -18.53
C GLU A 563 2.92 14.92 -19.98
N LEU A 564 3.14 13.78 -20.65
CA LEU A 564 3.60 13.73 -22.04
C LEU A 564 2.46 13.87 -23.05
N PHE A 565 1.33 13.19 -22.80
CA PHE A 565 0.27 13.05 -23.79
C PHE A 565 -0.82 14.12 -23.67
N GLY A 566 -0.90 14.79 -22.49
CA GLY A 566 -2.01 15.69 -22.21
C GLY A 566 -3.37 14.98 -22.12
N ASP A 567 -4.41 15.79 -21.91
CA ASP A 567 -5.79 15.30 -21.84
C ASP A 567 -6.58 15.47 -23.14
N GLY A 568 -6.07 16.29 -24.05
CA GLY A 568 -6.74 16.62 -25.31
C GLY A 568 -7.75 17.76 -25.22
N VAL A 569 -7.91 18.38 -24.04
CA VAL A 569 -8.89 19.46 -23.80
C VAL A 569 -8.19 20.77 -23.41
N LEU A 570 -7.59 20.80 -22.25
CA LEU A 570 -6.90 21.95 -21.68
C LEU A 570 -5.39 21.70 -21.53
N LEU A 571 -5.01 20.44 -21.32
CA LEU A 571 -3.64 20.05 -21.10
C LEU A 571 -2.99 19.64 -22.41
N LEU A 572 -2.06 20.43 -22.88
CA LEU A 572 -1.31 20.17 -24.11
C LEU A 572 -0.24 19.09 -23.89
N PRO A 573 0.09 18.27 -24.90
CA PRO A 573 1.22 17.37 -24.87
C PRO A 573 2.54 18.11 -24.62
N SER A 574 3.43 17.47 -23.85
CA SER A 574 4.74 18.05 -23.47
C SER A 574 5.85 17.05 -23.79
N GLU A 575 6.23 16.99 -25.07
CA GLU A 575 7.15 15.98 -25.64
C GLU A 575 8.62 16.11 -25.19
N LYS A 576 9.06 17.31 -24.81
CA LYS A 576 10.47 17.64 -24.50
C LYS A 576 10.79 17.55 -23.01
N LEU A 577 9.92 16.95 -22.20
CA LEU A 577 10.13 16.83 -20.77
C LEU A 577 11.37 15.97 -20.45
N ARG A 578 12.20 16.52 -19.56
CA ARG A 578 13.35 15.83 -19.00
C ARG A 578 12.98 15.15 -17.68
N PRO A 579 13.64 14.03 -17.33
CA PRO A 579 13.45 13.40 -16.03
C PRO A 579 13.83 14.34 -14.87
N GLU A 580 13.01 14.28 -13.81
CA GLU A 580 13.32 14.94 -12.55
C GLU A 580 14.39 14.15 -11.80
N ARG A 581 15.27 14.84 -11.06
CA ARG A 581 16.34 14.24 -10.27
C ARG A 581 16.27 14.72 -8.85
N SER A 582 16.51 13.84 -7.87
CA SER A 582 16.64 14.25 -6.48
C SER A 582 17.81 13.58 -5.78
N PHE A 583 18.34 14.29 -4.78
CA PHE A 583 19.28 13.78 -3.81
C PHE A 583 18.63 13.90 -2.42
N ASN A 584 18.48 12.77 -1.76
CA ASN A 584 17.72 12.64 -0.52
C ASN A 584 18.61 12.11 0.59
N ILE A 585 18.50 12.67 1.79
CA ILE A 585 19.16 12.20 3.01
C ILE A 585 18.07 12.07 4.09
N ASN A 586 18.03 10.93 4.78
CA ASN A 586 17.18 10.72 5.93
C ASN A 586 18.02 10.21 7.12
N ALA A 587 17.69 10.67 8.32
CA ALA A 587 18.22 10.14 9.55
C ALA A 587 17.11 10.04 10.60
N GLY A 588 17.03 8.91 11.28
CA GLY A 588 15.94 8.66 12.20
C GLY A 588 16.31 7.73 13.36
N ALA A 589 15.45 7.73 14.36
CA ALA A 589 15.55 6.84 15.52
C ALA A 589 14.15 6.32 15.88
N ILE A 590 14.07 5.05 16.25
CA ILE A 590 12.88 4.41 16.81
C ILE A 590 13.24 3.88 18.18
N TRP A 591 12.53 4.34 19.20
CA TRP A 591 12.74 3.90 20.57
C TRP A 591 11.50 3.18 21.09
N LEU A 592 11.68 1.93 21.55
CA LEU A 592 10.67 1.08 22.16
C LEU A 592 10.93 0.99 23.66
N ILE A 593 10.09 1.61 24.46
CA ILE A 593 10.17 1.60 25.92
C ILE A 593 9.18 0.54 26.43
N ASN A 594 9.63 -0.32 27.36
CA ASN A 594 8.82 -1.36 27.97
C ASN A 594 8.09 -2.26 26.94
N ALA A 595 8.78 -2.74 25.91
CA ALA A 595 8.18 -3.53 24.84
C ALA A 595 7.34 -4.75 25.29
N MET A 596 7.52 -5.22 26.52
CA MET A 596 6.88 -6.41 27.08
C MET A 596 5.95 -6.13 28.27
N ARG A 597 5.88 -4.89 28.74
CA ARG A 597 5.05 -4.50 29.91
C ARG A 597 4.36 -3.17 29.65
N TYR A 598 3.22 -2.98 30.27
CA TYR A 598 2.54 -1.69 30.24
C TYR A 598 3.22 -0.68 31.21
N PRO A 599 3.31 0.58 30.85
CA PRO A 599 2.98 1.16 29.54
C PRO A 599 4.02 0.77 28.47
N GLN A 600 3.54 0.38 27.29
CA GLN A 600 4.40 0.19 26.11
C GLN A 600 4.42 1.50 25.33
N VAL A 601 5.58 2.06 25.08
CA VAL A 601 5.72 3.32 24.35
C VAL A 601 6.67 3.13 23.17
N ARG A 602 6.26 3.57 22.01
CA ARG A 602 7.08 3.68 20.81
C ARG A 602 7.20 5.16 20.42
N ILE A 603 8.41 5.63 20.27
CA ILE A 603 8.71 6.98 19.80
C ILE A 603 9.54 6.84 18.54
N GLY A 604 9.10 7.46 17.46
CA GLY A 604 9.82 7.55 16.18
C GLY A 604 10.13 9.00 15.86
N ILE A 605 11.35 9.28 15.43
CA ILE A 605 11.79 10.59 14.94
C ILE A 605 12.51 10.35 13.62
N ASN A 606 12.19 11.13 12.60
CA ASN A 606 12.87 11.10 11.31
C ASN A 606 13.11 12.52 10.83
N THR A 607 14.35 12.83 10.46
CA THR A 607 14.75 14.08 9.84
C THR A 607 15.09 13.82 8.39
N PHE A 608 14.80 14.76 7.50
CA PHE A 608 15.05 14.59 6.09
C PHE A 608 15.52 15.89 5.41
N TYR A 609 16.34 15.70 4.40
CA TYR A 609 16.78 16.72 3.48
C TYR A 609 16.67 16.20 2.05
N MET A 610 16.12 17.01 1.16
CA MET A 610 15.96 16.67 -0.25
C MET A 610 16.33 17.88 -1.12
N SER A 611 17.07 17.62 -2.19
CA SER A 611 17.36 18.60 -3.24
C SER A 611 16.93 18.03 -4.59
N ALA A 612 15.91 18.61 -5.19
CA ALA A 612 15.37 18.19 -6.49
C ALA A 612 15.69 19.22 -7.57
N LYS A 613 15.93 18.74 -8.79
CA LYS A 613 16.21 19.52 -10.01
C LYS A 613 15.32 19.04 -11.15
N ASP A 614 15.17 19.89 -12.15
CA ASP A 614 14.36 19.65 -13.36
C ASP A 614 12.91 19.26 -13.01
N MET A 615 12.36 19.87 -11.95
CA MET A 615 11.01 19.58 -11.48
C MET A 615 9.98 19.91 -12.56
N ILE A 616 9.17 18.92 -12.92
CA ILE A 616 8.07 19.07 -13.88
C ILE A 616 6.91 19.75 -13.18
N LYS A 617 6.45 20.85 -13.71
CA LYS A 617 5.30 21.61 -13.19
C LYS A 617 4.32 21.95 -14.29
N LEU A 618 3.05 22.00 -13.91
CA LEU A 618 1.99 22.47 -14.76
C LEU A 618 2.09 24.00 -14.90
N MET A 619 2.22 24.45 -16.14
CA MET A 619 2.26 25.85 -16.52
C MET A 619 0.91 26.25 -17.09
N TYR A 620 0.45 27.43 -16.72
CA TYR A 620 -0.80 27.99 -17.19
C TYR A 620 -0.52 29.08 -18.21
N SER A 621 -1.13 28.99 -19.37
CA SER A 621 -1.28 30.06 -20.35
C SER A 621 -2.73 30.60 -20.27
N SER A 622 -3.02 31.65 -20.98
CA SER A 622 -4.35 32.25 -21.02
C SER A 622 -5.46 31.30 -21.48
N MET A 623 -5.13 30.29 -22.29
CA MET A 623 -6.11 29.35 -22.87
C MET A 623 -5.78 27.88 -22.60
N ASN A 624 -4.51 27.54 -22.31
CA ASN A 624 -4.04 26.17 -22.25
C ASN A 624 -3.12 25.95 -21.06
N MET A 625 -2.93 24.69 -20.71
CA MET A 625 -1.94 24.23 -19.73
C MET A 625 -0.93 23.30 -20.41
N ALA A 626 0.30 23.31 -19.97
CA ALA A 626 1.33 22.36 -20.41
C ALA A 626 2.31 22.08 -19.26
N TYR A 627 2.89 20.91 -19.23
CA TYR A 627 3.97 20.60 -18.29
C TYR A 627 5.32 21.07 -18.82
N ASP A 628 6.16 21.61 -17.96
CA ASP A 628 7.53 22.00 -18.28
C ASP A 628 8.49 21.77 -17.10
N ASN A 629 9.79 21.62 -17.40
CA ASN A 629 10.85 21.46 -16.40
C ASN A 629 11.31 22.84 -15.89
N ILE A 630 10.73 23.29 -14.79
CA ILE A 630 10.95 24.65 -14.30
C ILE A 630 11.55 24.73 -12.91
N GLY A 631 11.86 23.61 -12.27
CA GLY A 631 12.09 23.66 -10.84
C GLY A 631 13.46 23.19 -10.36
N LYS A 632 14.01 23.94 -9.40
CA LYS A 632 15.00 23.48 -8.43
C LYS A 632 14.43 23.72 -7.04
N VAL A 633 14.22 22.65 -6.28
CA VAL A 633 13.54 22.70 -4.99
C VAL A 633 14.43 22.09 -3.91
N ARG A 634 14.44 22.71 -2.74
CA ARG A 634 15.02 22.15 -1.53
C ARG A 634 13.91 21.93 -0.52
N VAL A 635 13.88 20.74 0.05
CA VAL A 635 12.98 20.42 1.17
C VAL A 635 13.80 19.94 2.35
N MET A 636 13.44 20.39 3.54
CA MET A 636 13.95 19.86 4.80
C MET A 636 12.81 19.75 5.80
N GLY A 637 12.92 18.80 6.73
CA GLY A 637 11.88 18.65 7.72
C GLY A 637 12.18 17.60 8.76
N ILE A 638 11.22 17.46 9.67
CA ILE A 638 11.21 16.50 10.76
C ILE A 638 9.81 15.96 10.94
N ASP A 639 9.70 14.65 11.05
CA ASP A 639 8.49 13.97 11.48
C ASP A 639 8.75 13.24 12.81
N MET A 640 7.79 13.37 13.73
CA MET A 640 7.77 12.66 14.99
C MET A 640 6.48 11.87 15.10
N GLU A 641 6.58 10.66 15.63
CA GLU A 641 5.42 9.81 15.91
C GLU A 641 5.55 9.18 17.30
N MET A 642 4.44 9.03 17.97
CA MET A 642 4.36 8.36 19.26
C MET A 642 3.14 7.44 19.28
N GLU A 643 3.35 6.20 19.70
CA GLU A 643 2.30 5.25 20.04
C GLU A 643 2.52 4.75 21.46
N SER A 644 1.49 4.72 22.27
CA SER A 644 1.56 4.24 23.64
C SER A 644 0.36 3.36 23.96
N LYS A 645 0.62 2.14 24.40
CA LYS A 645 -0.37 1.29 25.05
C LYS A 645 -0.20 1.47 26.55
N LEU A 646 -0.99 2.36 27.14
CA LEU A 646 -0.88 2.69 28.57
C LEU A 646 -1.28 1.50 29.44
N ASN A 647 -2.30 0.78 29.02
CA ASN A 647 -2.77 -0.45 29.66
C ASN A 647 -3.54 -1.31 28.62
N ARG A 648 -4.26 -2.32 29.10
CA ARG A 648 -5.02 -3.27 28.24
C ARG A 648 -6.21 -2.67 27.50
N TRP A 649 -6.65 -1.48 27.88
CA TRP A 649 -7.87 -0.85 27.35
C TRP A 649 -7.68 0.56 26.84
N LEU A 650 -6.48 1.16 26.98
CA LEU A 650 -6.20 2.53 26.58
C LEU A 650 -4.92 2.63 25.74
N ASP A 651 -5.08 3.05 24.50
CA ASP A 651 -4.01 3.39 23.58
C ASP A 651 -4.03 4.89 23.29
N LEU A 652 -2.85 5.49 23.22
CA LEU A 652 -2.62 6.86 22.76
C LEU A 652 -1.73 6.82 21.52
N GLN A 653 -2.03 7.68 20.56
CA GLN A 653 -1.21 7.88 19.38
C GLN A 653 -1.11 9.36 19.03
N GLY A 654 -0.04 9.78 18.41
CA GLY A 654 0.10 11.13 17.91
C GLY A 654 1.27 11.27 16.97
N ASN A 655 1.17 12.22 16.09
CA ASN A 655 2.27 12.59 15.21
C ASN A 655 2.26 14.09 14.92
N ILE A 656 3.41 14.60 14.56
CA ILE A 656 3.60 15.97 14.10
C ILE A 656 4.69 15.98 13.02
N THR A 657 4.43 16.74 11.97
CA THR A 657 5.37 16.94 10.87
C THR A 657 5.57 18.42 10.63
N TRP A 658 6.82 18.83 10.60
CA TRP A 658 7.26 20.13 10.11
C TRP A 658 8.13 19.94 8.88
N GLN A 659 7.86 20.71 7.82
CA GLN A 659 8.64 20.68 6.58
C GLN A 659 8.73 22.08 5.96
N ASP A 660 9.84 22.34 5.28
CA ASP A 660 10.10 23.61 4.61
C ASP A 660 10.60 23.36 3.18
N ALA A 661 9.70 23.52 2.21
CA ALA A 661 9.98 23.36 0.78
C ALA A 661 10.18 24.73 0.15
N ARG A 662 11.35 24.96 -0.49
CA ARG A 662 11.72 26.25 -1.05
C ARG A 662 12.17 26.17 -2.50
N ASP A 663 11.82 27.20 -3.29
CA ASP A 663 12.38 27.42 -4.62
C ASP A 663 13.84 27.84 -4.52
N MET A 664 14.73 27.10 -5.18
CA MET A 664 16.18 27.36 -5.18
C MET A 664 16.71 27.80 -6.55
N ARG A 665 15.84 28.19 -7.46
CA ARG A 665 16.25 28.79 -8.74
C ARG A 665 16.69 30.23 -8.53
N LYS A 666 17.85 30.60 -9.01
CA LYS A 666 18.31 31.98 -9.02
C LYS A 666 17.77 32.76 -10.21
N GLU A 667 17.55 32.08 -11.34
CA GLU A 667 17.06 32.65 -12.57
C GLU A 667 15.61 32.24 -12.85
N ALA A 668 14.84 33.16 -13.39
CA ALA A 668 13.48 32.92 -13.84
C ALA A 668 13.45 32.16 -15.17
N VAL A 669 12.31 31.55 -15.49
CA VAL A 669 12.06 30.96 -16.81
C VAL A 669 12.04 32.10 -17.84
N GLY A 670 12.89 32.01 -18.86
CA GLY A 670 13.05 33.10 -19.86
C GLY A 670 14.17 34.10 -19.56
N GLY A 671 14.95 33.86 -18.49
CA GLY A 671 16.09 34.72 -18.09
C GLY A 671 15.72 35.79 -17.06
N GLY A 672 16.73 36.39 -16.47
CA GLY A 672 16.55 37.38 -15.41
C GLY A 672 16.49 36.76 -14.00
N GLU A 673 16.42 37.63 -13.00
CA GLU A 673 16.42 37.24 -11.60
C GLU A 673 15.08 36.64 -11.19
N ASN A 674 15.11 35.54 -10.46
CA ASN A 674 13.90 34.94 -9.92
C ASN A 674 13.50 35.57 -8.59
N PHE A 675 12.46 36.38 -8.60
CA PHE A 675 11.93 37.06 -7.41
C PHE A 675 11.46 36.13 -6.31
N HIS A 676 11.19 34.85 -6.63
CA HIS A 676 10.77 33.83 -5.66
C HIS A 676 11.93 32.97 -5.10
N TYR A 677 13.18 33.35 -5.40
CA TYR A 677 14.34 32.65 -4.87
C TYR A 677 14.32 32.59 -3.34
N ARG A 678 14.40 31.37 -2.80
CA ARG A 678 14.24 31.00 -1.38
C ARG A 678 12.84 31.20 -0.78
N TYR A 679 11.82 31.57 -1.55
CA TYR A 679 10.45 31.57 -1.04
C TYR A 679 9.92 30.13 -0.90
N ARG A 680 8.96 29.93 0.01
CA ARG A 680 8.26 28.64 0.15
C ARG A 680 7.48 28.30 -1.11
N ILE A 681 7.53 27.02 -1.49
CA ILE A 681 6.71 26.50 -2.56
C ILE A 681 5.24 26.65 -2.17
N PRO A 682 4.42 27.28 -3.00
CA PRO A 682 2.99 27.43 -2.73
C PRO A 682 2.26 26.09 -2.74
N ASN A 683 1.08 26.08 -2.12
CA ASN A 683 0.19 24.93 -2.01
C ASN A 683 0.86 23.70 -1.35
N MET A 684 1.73 23.95 -0.37
CA MET A 684 2.47 22.94 0.39
C MET A 684 2.33 23.19 1.89
N PRO A 685 1.59 22.35 2.62
CA PRO A 685 1.46 22.46 4.07
C PRO A 685 2.81 22.25 4.75
N TYR A 686 3.14 23.09 5.72
CA TYR A 686 4.46 23.06 6.37
C TYR A 686 4.42 22.60 7.83
N LEU A 687 3.26 22.60 8.49
CA LEU A 687 3.07 22.11 9.85
C LEU A 687 1.70 21.47 9.98
N PHE A 688 1.69 20.17 10.31
CA PHE A 688 0.47 19.40 10.51
C PHE A 688 0.73 18.21 11.45
N GLY A 689 -0.34 17.67 12.00
CA GLY A 689 -0.27 16.51 12.87
C GLY A 689 -1.62 16.10 13.41
N ASN A 690 -1.61 15.04 14.21
CA ASN A 690 -2.81 14.55 14.89
C ASN A 690 -2.49 13.94 16.26
N VAL A 691 -3.53 13.85 17.08
CA VAL A 691 -3.53 13.13 18.36
C VAL A 691 -4.79 12.28 18.44
N GLY A 692 -4.64 11.02 18.80
CA GLY A 692 -5.72 10.06 18.91
C GLY A 692 -5.69 9.30 20.24
N VAL A 693 -6.89 9.03 20.75
CA VAL A 693 -7.12 8.20 21.94
C VAL A 693 -8.03 7.05 21.53
N ARG A 694 -7.69 5.84 21.95
CA ARG A 694 -8.52 4.66 21.73
C ARG A 694 -8.73 3.90 23.04
N LEU A 695 -10.00 3.74 23.39
CA LEU A 695 -10.45 2.90 24.49
C LEU A 695 -11.01 1.61 23.88
N HIS A 696 -10.60 0.46 24.37
CA HIS A 696 -11.16 -0.80 23.91
C HIS A 696 -11.31 -1.79 25.05
N LYS A 697 -12.37 -2.60 24.97
CA LYS A 697 -12.67 -3.60 26.00
C LYS A 697 -13.35 -4.81 25.36
N ASP A 698 -12.83 -5.98 25.65
CA ASP A 698 -13.46 -7.25 25.31
C ASP A 698 -14.46 -7.66 26.40
N GLY A 699 -15.55 -8.32 25.99
CA GLY A 699 -16.54 -8.87 26.92
C GLY A 699 -17.48 -7.84 27.55
N LEU A 700 -17.65 -6.64 26.96
CA LEU A 700 -18.48 -5.57 27.57
C LEU A 700 -19.98 -5.93 27.58
N LEU A 701 -20.55 -6.42 26.47
CA LEU A 701 -21.96 -6.81 26.37
C LEU A 701 -22.14 -8.32 26.40
N SER A 702 -21.19 -9.10 25.91
CA SER A 702 -21.18 -10.57 25.97
C SER A 702 -19.74 -11.07 26.00
N LYS A 703 -19.48 -12.29 26.47
CA LYS A 703 -18.11 -12.88 26.55
C LYS A 703 -17.39 -12.94 25.20
N SER A 704 -18.12 -12.95 24.09
CA SER A 704 -17.59 -12.98 22.72
C SER A 704 -17.56 -11.62 22.03
N SER A 705 -18.02 -10.55 22.69
CA SER A 705 -18.08 -9.21 22.13
C SER A 705 -16.80 -8.42 22.36
N SER A 706 -16.56 -7.42 21.52
CA SER A 706 -15.50 -6.43 21.73
C SER A 706 -15.99 -5.04 21.33
N SER A 707 -15.70 -4.05 22.16
CA SER A 707 -16.12 -2.67 21.94
C SER A 707 -14.89 -1.77 21.90
N ALA A 708 -14.92 -0.77 21.04
CA ALA A 708 -13.90 0.27 20.99
C ALA A 708 -14.54 1.65 20.82
N PHE A 709 -13.93 2.63 21.46
CA PHE A 709 -14.19 4.05 21.27
C PHE A 709 -12.89 4.68 20.81
N ALA A 710 -12.94 5.49 19.76
CA ALA A 710 -11.80 6.21 19.24
C ALA A 710 -12.14 7.70 19.09
N SER A 711 -11.19 8.56 19.39
CA SER A 711 -11.29 10.00 19.20
C SER A 711 -9.97 10.49 18.60
N THR A 712 -10.03 11.21 17.48
CA THR A 712 -8.85 11.72 16.76
C THR A 712 -9.03 13.21 16.49
N PHE A 713 -8.06 14.01 16.89
CA PHE A 713 -7.99 15.43 16.56
C PHE A 713 -6.81 15.66 15.61
N ALA A 714 -7.08 16.21 14.44
CA ALA A 714 -6.09 16.52 13.42
C ALA A 714 -6.04 18.03 13.15
N PHE A 715 -4.85 18.56 12.90
CA PHE A 715 -4.65 19.94 12.55
C PHE A 715 -3.70 20.13 11.38
N THR A 716 -3.89 21.19 10.61
CA THR A 716 -2.97 21.68 9.58
C THR A 716 -2.93 23.20 9.70
N LYS A 717 -1.72 23.77 9.84
CA LYS A 717 -1.58 25.23 9.92
C LYS A 717 -1.87 25.86 8.55
N ALA A 718 -2.40 27.08 8.54
CA ALA A 718 -2.64 27.84 7.31
C ALA A 718 -1.35 27.98 6.47
N PHE A 719 -1.49 27.89 5.16
CA PHE A 719 -0.36 28.00 4.23
C PHE A 719 -0.79 28.69 2.93
N SER A 720 0.18 29.21 2.19
CA SER A 720 -0.11 29.99 0.99
C SER A 720 -0.49 29.12 -0.19
N TYR A 721 -1.56 29.48 -0.89
CA TYR A 721 -1.92 28.89 -2.18
C TYR A 721 -1.03 29.41 -3.31
N ASN A 722 -0.68 30.70 -3.25
CA ASN A 722 0.18 31.36 -4.23
C ASN A 722 1.52 31.75 -3.61
N TRP A 723 2.45 32.27 -4.40
CA TRP A 723 3.73 32.76 -3.90
C TRP A 723 3.55 33.84 -2.82
N GLU A 724 4.27 33.71 -1.72
CA GLU A 724 4.28 34.70 -0.63
C GLU A 724 5.10 35.94 -1.02
N ALA A 725 4.71 36.61 -2.08
CA ALA A 725 5.43 37.76 -2.61
C ALA A 725 5.23 39.04 -1.78
N SER A 726 4.24 39.08 -0.87
CA SER A 726 4.00 40.20 0.02
C SER A 726 3.36 39.74 1.34
N LYS A 727 3.47 40.55 2.38
CA LYS A 727 2.77 40.37 3.67
C LYS A 727 1.25 40.46 3.55
N HIS A 728 0.75 40.94 2.43
CA HIS A 728 -0.68 41.10 2.14
C HIS A 728 -1.23 40.01 1.21
N ASN A 729 -0.53 38.88 1.07
CA ASN A 729 -1.02 37.76 0.28
C ASN A 729 -2.31 37.20 0.92
N THR A 730 -3.45 37.47 0.30
CA THR A 730 -4.78 37.03 0.79
C THR A 730 -5.15 35.63 0.31
N MET A 731 -4.35 35.01 -0.58
CA MET A 731 -4.62 33.68 -1.10
C MET A 731 -4.05 32.61 -0.16
N LEU A 732 -4.67 32.47 0.99
CA LEU A 732 -4.31 31.46 1.99
C LEU A 732 -5.32 30.32 1.98
N ILE A 733 -4.80 29.09 2.11
CA ILE A 733 -5.59 27.94 2.55
C ILE A 733 -5.69 28.05 4.07
N PRO A 734 -6.91 28.18 4.64
CA PRO A 734 -7.09 28.39 6.07
C PRO A 734 -6.54 27.23 6.91
N ALA A 735 -6.27 27.48 8.17
CA ALA A 735 -5.93 26.43 9.11
C ALA A 735 -7.10 25.43 9.23
N ARG A 736 -6.80 24.14 9.10
CA ARG A 736 -7.76 23.05 9.22
C ARG A 736 -7.68 22.42 10.61
N TYR A 737 -8.84 22.24 11.22
CA TYR A 737 -9.00 21.49 12.48
C TYR A 737 -10.14 20.50 12.29
N CYS A 738 -9.86 19.24 12.48
CA CYS A 738 -10.82 18.15 12.36
C CYS A 738 -10.81 17.32 13.64
N TRP A 739 -11.98 17.13 14.23
CA TRP A 739 -12.13 16.25 15.39
C TRP A 739 -13.16 15.19 15.06
N ASP A 740 -12.71 13.93 15.08
CA ASP A 740 -13.49 12.76 14.70
C ASP A 740 -13.68 11.85 15.92
N VAL A 741 -14.86 11.24 16.03
CA VAL A 741 -15.20 10.33 17.10
C VAL A 741 -15.87 9.10 16.51
N ALA A 742 -15.42 7.92 16.91
CA ALA A 742 -15.95 6.64 16.43
C ALA A 742 -16.25 5.68 17.57
N VAL A 743 -17.33 4.93 17.42
CA VAL A 743 -17.71 3.81 18.29
C VAL A 743 -17.80 2.55 17.43
N HIS A 744 -17.14 1.51 17.85
CA HIS A 744 -17.17 0.22 17.18
C HIS A 744 -17.62 -0.86 18.17
N HIS A 745 -18.48 -1.77 17.71
CA HIS A 745 -18.91 -2.93 18.47
C HIS A 745 -18.92 -4.20 17.59
N SER A 746 -18.23 -5.25 18.06
CA SER A 746 -18.26 -6.58 17.48
C SER A 746 -19.06 -7.50 18.37
N PHE A 747 -20.21 -7.98 17.91
CA PHE A 747 -21.14 -8.78 18.72
C PHE A 747 -20.62 -10.20 18.97
N ASN A 748 -20.06 -10.87 17.95
CA ASN A 748 -19.66 -12.27 18.06
C ASN A 748 -18.54 -12.67 17.09
N LYS A 749 -17.60 -11.77 16.81
CA LYS A 749 -16.55 -11.92 15.79
C LYS A 749 -17.06 -12.04 14.35
N ARG A 750 -18.38 -12.22 14.15
CA ARG A 750 -18.99 -12.33 12.82
C ARG A 750 -19.67 -11.04 12.40
N PHE A 751 -20.43 -10.42 13.28
CA PHE A 751 -21.15 -9.19 13.00
C PHE A 751 -20.51 -8.01 13.76
N GLN A 752 -20.20 -6.97 13.01
CA GLN A 752 -19.56 -5.76 13.52
C GLN A 752 -20.37 -4.54 13.08
N LEU A 753 -20.51 -3.57 13.97
CA LEU A 753 -21.17 -2.31 13.73
C LEU A 753 -20.21 -1.19 14.12
N SER A 754 -20.09 -0.19 13.28
CA SER A 754 -19.28 1.02 13.54
C SER A 754 -20.13 2.24 13.26
N PHE A 755 -20.06 3.21 14.15
CA PHE A 755 -20.66 4.52 13.98
C PHE A 755 -19.58 5.56 14.17
N GLU A 756 -19.45 6.50 13.24
CA GLU A 756 -18.44 7.56 13.28
C GLU A 756 -19.07 8.90 12.96
N ILE A 757 -18.66 9.92 13.70
CA ILE A 757 -18.97 11.32 13.44
C ILE A 757 -17.64 11.99 13.10
N ARG A 758 -17.52 12.51 11.89
CA ARG A 758 -16.33 13.25 11.45
C ARG A 758 -16.60 14.73 11.51
N ASN A 759 -15.55 15.50 11.76
CA ASN A 759 -15.61 16.94 11.91
C ASN A 759 -16.73 17.37 12.87
N ILE A 760 -16.73 16.81 14.10
CA ILE A 760 -17.76 17.07 15.11
C ILE A 760 -17.93 18.56 15.39
N LEU A 761 -16.87 19.36 15.19
CA LEU A 761 -16.88 20.80 15.32
C LEU A 761 -17.66 21.52 14.22
N ASN A 762 -18.08 20.80 13.17
CA ASN A 762 -18.83 21.30 12.01
C ASN A 762 -18.13 22.48 11.31
N ARG A 763 -16.80 22.47 11.30
CA ARG A 763 -16.02 23.53 10.65
C ARG A 763 -16.00 23.32 9.14
N GLU A 764 -16.01 24.43 8.42
CA GLU A 764 -15.68 24.43 7.00
C GLU A 764 -14.16 24.34 6.85
N ASN A 765 -13.70 23.24 6.28
CA ASN A 765 -12.29 22.95 6.07
C ASN A 765 -11.96 22.93 4.59
N TRP A 766 -10.75 23.34 4.24
CA TRP A 766 -10.23 23.30 2.88
C TRP A 766 -8.91 22.53 2.88
N ALA A 767 -8.74 21.63 1.94
CA ALA A 767 -7.46 20.95 1.72
C ALA A 767 -6.74 21.49 0.47
N GLU A 768 -7.50 22.04 -0.46
CA GLU A 768 -7.04 22.79 -1.63
C GLU A 768 -7.74 24.16 -1.64
N PHE A 769 -7.11 25.14 -2.27
CA PHE A 769 -7.64 26.51 -2.32
C PHE A 769 -8.97 26.56 -3.05
N ARG A 770 -10.00 27.07 -2.37
CA ARG A 770 -11.38 27.17 -2.87
C ARG A 770 -12.02 25.84 -3.30
N TYR A 771 -11.56 24.74 -2.71
CA TYR A 771 -12.24 23.45 -2.75
C TYR A 771 -12.68 23.10 -1.32
N PRO A 772 -13.87 23.52 -0.89
CA PRO A 772 -14.37 23.19 0.43
C PRO A 772 -14.59 21.69 0.57
N MET A 773 -14.22 21.17 1.74
CA MET A 773 -14.49 19.79 2.13
C MET A 773 -15.88 19.68 2.78
N GLU A 774 -16.34 18.49 2.95
CA GLU A 774 -17.53 18.19 3.73
C GLU A 774 -17.41 18.75 5.14
N ARG A 775 -18.53 19.30 5.65
CA ARG A 775 -18.66 19.69 7.06
C ARG A 775 -18.80 18.43 7.93
N ARG A 776 -19.60 18.47 9.00
CA ARG A 776 -19.87 17.30 9.83
C ARG A 776 -20.56 16.20 9.03
N THR A 777 -20.01 14.98 9.09
CA THR A 777 -20.59 13.79 8.46
C THR A 777 -20.85 12.70 9.49
N PHE A 778 -21.86 11.88 9.21
CA PHE A 778 -22.23 10.72 10.00
C PHE A 778 -22.04 9.47 9.15
N HIS A 779 -21.41 8.46 9.69
CA HIS A 779 -21.08 7.20 9.02
C HIS A 779 -21.58 6.03 9.84
N LEU A 780 -22.32 5.12 9.22
CA LEU A 780 -22.76 3.87 9.81
C LEU A 780 -22.30 2.71 8.94
N LYS A 781 -21.47 1.85 9.50
CA LYS A 781 -20.90 0.70 8.81
C LYS A 781 -21.29 -0.59 9.48
N MET A 782 -21.76 -1.55 8.68
CA MET A 782 -22.05 -2.92 9.07
C MET A 782 -21.09 -3.86 8.36
N LYS A 783 -20.59 -4.86 9.07
CA LYS A 783 -19.68 -5.86 8.52
C LYS A 783 -20.07 -7.25 9.01
N TYR A 784 -20.08 -8.21 8.08
CA TYR A 784 -20.38 -9.61 8.38
C TYR A 784 -19.29 -10.53 7.85
N ILE A 785 -18.80 -11.44 8.71
CA ILE A 785 -17.66 -12.31 8.42
C ILE A 785 -18.04 -13.77 8.67
N ILE A 786 -17.79 -14.64 7.70
CA ILE A 786 -17.93 -16.10 7.82
C ILE A 786 -16.58 -16.73 7.52
N ASN A 787 -16.02 -17.47 8.46
CA ASN A 787 -14.73 -18.17 8.37
C ASN A 787 -14.84 -19.68 8.14
N LYS A 788 -16.06 -20.20 7.95
CA LYS A 788 -16.35 -21.59 7.58
C LYS A 788 -17.50 -21.53 6.59
N ILE A 789 -17.20 -21.64 5.32
CA ILE A 789 -18.17 -21.80 4.24
C ILE A 789 -18.15 -23.25 3.79
#